data_816cec155ec048b153420d674bc78d57
#
_entry.id   816cec155ec048b153420d674bc78d57
#
_cell.length_a   1.000
_cell.length_b   1.000
_cell.length_c   1.000
_cell.angle_alpha   90.00
_cell.angle_beta   90.00
_cell.angle_gamma   90.00
#
_symmetry.space_group_name_H-M   'P 1'
#
loop_
_entity.id
_entity.type
_entity.pdbx_description
1 polymer ?
#
loop_
_entity_poly.entity_id
_entity_poly.type
_entity_poly.pdbx_seq_one_letter_code
_entity_poly.pdbx_strand_id
1 'polypeptide(L)'
;MRQIRRTARPARLCICAAIAFALGSPAQAYYHYVHYITGGRTGPFTIQQEKFNIRAGGTVSFFVSDRGPAVYAPGDSFGSLLGQVKQALAAWDSVSSPNLRVKFGGLESDGQSSTAPGGDVVFQELPPGLYGLGGPSSNGTTIVRGAVILSNNTAAGAGPSYLENFFTTAVHEVGHALGLQHTWTGSAMSQDVLRNTSRARPFDADDVAAINMLYGPAGWQNSFGSIAGAVRFANGGAVSLASVVAIGPTGAAVSSLTNPDGTYRIDGIPAGNYLLYVHPLPPDAVPADETGLRLPRDQNGEQFLPSGVFGTVFYPNTTDPRQAKSLQVSQGDVIREQNFTVQSRGSVPAYDLITASYLDTNTRTPLYDLTNRQWWKVYPAYANNTQAGIFIEVRANSGDAPVPQSVTMLGGGTASGDYLQIYNDPAGRALWVYFGMPIFAGVGPRHLVLSYANDIFVMPQAFNLVRRPAPAVTSVRSTFDGSVTVTGGNFGGDSLVYFDGIQAVRSTAFSGNDLQGSLTVLPPAGTGGQVARVIVYNGDGQNSTFASLNTPPTYTYPNGGTPQIDRLSLTSLPAGATGMVDITTQNMAFVDGQVTIGFGSGDITVQRVWVLGPNHLTANISVAADAVAGSSEVSVISGFAVLSQTNTFQVLPRNFSLPVISAVANANTAQQTIYPGVFAAIYGVNLANSPSTVQVTLGDQLMTPQPNGVLPGQVNFFIPANFPAGPAILRLHNGNVAANPIALQIDVPPPTIQSVTNASGVAYDAAHPAFAQDVVSVYVSNLDPTVLGNPGRLQVTVNGQSMPVQSLTPAANGLTQVTFFLTQSFGGAVLNLAVVVDGSSSAPFPLTVR
;
A
#
# COMPACT_ATOMS: atom_id res chain seq x y z
N MET A 1 -31.37 84.13 -19.09
CA MET A 1 -30.23 84.96 -19.49
C MET A 1 -28.96 84.33 -18.91
N ARG A 2 -27.93 84.21 -19.67
CA ARG A 2 -26.63 83.63 -19.44
C ARG A 2 -26.54 82.12 -19.01
N GLN A 3 -26.41 81.32 -20.04
CA GLN A 3 -25.90 79.93 -19.95
C GLN A 3 -24.46 79.94 -19.45
N ILE A 4 -24.17 79.03 -18.48
CA ILE A 4 -22.81 78.66 -18.11
C ILE A 4 -22.59 77.21 -18.61
N ARG A 5 -21.80 77.09 -19.69
CA ARG A 5 -21.30 75.82 -20.18
C ARG A 5 -20.27 75.24 -19.18
N ARG A 6 -20.55 74.06 -18.64
CA ARG A 6 -19.55 73.27 -17.96
C ARG A 6 -18.93 72.27 -18.98
N THR A 7 -17.65 72.47 -19.24
CA THR A 7 -16.83 71.55 -20.00
C THR A 7 -16.54 70.29 -19.21
N ALA A 8 -17.00 69.16 -19.69
CA ALA A 8 -16.66 67.82 -19.19
C ALA A 8 -15.22 67.49 -19.63
N ARG A 9 -14.35 67.15 -18.69
CA ARG A 9 -13.07 66.52 -18.93
C ARG A 9 -13.30 65.03 -19.22
N PRO A 10 -12.65 64.37 -20.18
CA PRO A 10 -12.76 62.95 -20.39
C PRO A 10 -12.01 62.20 -19.27
N ALA A 11 -12.75 61.36 -18.55
CA ALA A 11 -12.16 60.36 -17.65
C ALA A 11 -11.38 59.34 -18.50
N ARG A 12 -10.06 59.27 -18.23
CA ARG A 12 -9.23 58.18 -18.74
C ARG A 12 -9.70 56.90 -18.10
N LEU A 13 -10.32 56.02 -18.87
CA LEU A 13 -10.61 54.64 -18.53
C LEU A 13 -9.28 53.90 -18.52
N CYS A 14 -8.68 53.62 -17.35
CA CYS A 14 -7.65 52.62 -17.20
C CYS A 14 -8.29 51.25 -17.42
N ILE A 15 -8.12 50.72 -18.62
CA ILE A 15 -8.39 49.31 -18.91
C ILE A 15 -7.24 48.54 -18.22
N CYS A 16 -7.50 48.07 -16.99
CA CYS A 16 -6.75 46.98 -16.42
C CYS A 16 -7.09 45.72 -17.23
N ALA A 17 -6.23 45.42 -18.21
CA ALA A 17 -6.24 44.10 -18.82
C ALA A 17 -5.90 43.10 -17.70
N ALA A 18 -6.91 42.48 -17.12
CA ALA A 18 -6.75 41.28 -16.33
C ALA A 18 -6.26 40.22 -17.29
N ILE A 19 -4.94 39.99 -17.33
CA ILE A 19 -4.37 38.80 -17.93
C ILE A 19 -4.90 37.64 -17.07
N ALA A 20 -5.98 37.02 -17.53
CA ALA A 20 -6.38 35.71 -17.05
C ALA A 20 -5.23 34.76 -17.40
N PHE A 21 -4.34 34.52 -16.46
CA PHE A 21 -3.47 33.37 -16.53
C PHE A 21 -4.39 32.15 -16.65
N ALA A 22 -4.48 31.62 -17.86
CA ALA A 22 -5.01 30.29 -18.08
C ALA A 22 -4.26 29.39 -17.10
N LEU A 23 -4.94 28.94 -16.09
CA LEU A 23 -4.49 27.83 -15.26
C LEU A 23 -4.36 26.67 -16.24
N GLY A 24 -3.15 26.45 -16.75
CA GLY A 24 -2.86 25.25 -17.54
C GLY A 24 -3.37 24.06 -16.73
N SER A 25 -4.05 23.16 -17.39
CA SER A 25 -4.49 21.91 -16.79
C SER A 25 -3.32 21.32 -16.01
N PRO A 26 -3.50 20.87 -14.79
CA PRO A 26 -2.41 20.30 -14.04
C PRO A 26 -1.85 19.13 -14.83
N ALA A 27 -0.60 19.23 -15.28
CA ALA A 27 0.17 18.07 -15.66
C ALA A 27 0.23 17.18 -14.42
N GLN A 28 0.15 15.86 -14.61
CA GLN A 28 -0.07 14.97 -13.49
C GLN A 28 1.21 14.24 -13.15
N ALA A 29 1.51 14.14 -11.87
CA ALA A 29 2.59 13.31 -11.36
C ALA A 29 2.29 11.84 -11.66
N TYR A 30 3.33 11.04 -11.90
CA TYR A 30 3.24 9.63 -12.14
C TYR A 30 2.73 9.22 -13.54
N TYR A 31 2.85 7.94 -13.85
CA TYR A 31 2.43 7.37 -15.13
C TYR A 31 1.11 6.63 -14.94
N HIS A 32 0.05 7.16 -15.57
CA HIS A 32 -1.28 6.58 -15.57
C HIS A 32 -1.73 6.26 -16.99
N TYR A 33 -2.78 5.46 -17.12
CA TYR A 33 -3.50 5.34 -18.39
C TYR A 33 -4.26 6.64 -18.62
N VAL A 34 -3.82 7.44 -19.57
CA VAL A 34 -4.25 8.84 -19.78
C VAL A 34 -4.88 9.06 -21.13
N HIS A 35 -5.97 9.81 -21.13
CA HIS A 35 -6.65 10.33 -22.33
C HIS A 35 -6.63 11.86 -22.32
N TYR A 36 -6.21 12.46 -23.44
CA TYR A 36 -6.30 13.90 -23.65
C TYR A 36 -7.63 14.21 -24.35
N ILE A 37 -8.62 14.66 -23.58
CA ILE A 37 -10.01 14.83 -24.07
C ILE A 37 -10.29 16.20 -24.69
N THR A 38 -9.43 17.18 -24.46
CA THR A 38 -9.50 18.51 -25.11
C THR A 38 -8.10 18.99 -25.46
N GLY A 39 -8.03 20.05 -26.29
CA GLY A 39 -6.76 20.69 -26.66
C GLY A 39 -6.16 20.13 -27.96
N GLY A 40 -6.80 19.14 -28.58
CA GLY A 40 -6.24 18.52 -29.80
C GLY A 40 -4.83 18.02 -29.57
N ARG A 41 -3.87 18.43 -30.41
CA ARG A 41 -2.44 18.04 -30.25
C ARG A 41 -1.55 19.18 -29.79
N THR A 42 -2.09 20.36 -29.53
CA THR A 42 -1.30 21.59 -29.20
C THR A 42 -1.64 22.19 -27.84
N GLY A 43 -2.68 21.68 -27.18
CA GLY A 43 -3.15 22.18 -25.86
C GLY A 43 -3.97 23.48 -25.94
N PRO A 44 -4.46 24.03 -24.83
CA PRO A 44 -4.32 23.44 -23.49
C PRO A 44 -5.06 22.12 -23.35
N PHE A 45 -4.44 21.18 -22.65
CA PHE A 45 -4.95 19.83 -22.51
C PHE A 45 -5.88 19.69 -21.31
N THR A 46 -7.01 18.98 -21.48
CA THR A 46 -7.74 18.38 -20.37
C THR A 46 -7.43 16.89 -20.34
N ILE A 47 -6.91 16.43 -19.21
CA ILE A 47 -6.42 15.09 -19.04
C ILE A 47 -7.41 14.31 -18.20
N GLN A 48 -7.76 13.09 -18.62
CA GLN A 48 -8.49 12.12 -17.80
C GLN A 48 -7.70 10.85 -17.68
N GLN A 49 -7.62 10.32 -16.44
CA GLN A 49 -7.03 9.02 -16.18
C GLN A 49 -8.10 7.94 -16.21
N GLU A 50 -7.70 6.76 -16.64
CA GLU A 50 -8.52 5.56 -16.46
C GLU A 50 -8.53 5.18 -14.97
N LYS A 51 -9.72 5.05 -14.40
CA LYS A 51 -9.91 4.63 -13.01
C LYS A 51 -11.28 3.99 -12.79
N PHE A 52 -11.41 3.23 -11.72
CA PHE A 52 -12.72 2.76 -11.28
C PHE A 52 -13.61 3.93 -10.87
N ASN A 53 -14.84 3.93 -11.38
CA ASN A 53 -15.86 4.90 -10.97
C ASN A 53 -16.60 4.35 -9.74
N ILE A 54 -16.01 4.52 -8.57
CA ILE A 54 -16.56 4.07 -7.29
C ILE A 54 -16.96 5.27 -6.44
N ARG A 55 -17.99 5.08 -5.60
CA ARG A 55 -18.34 6.06 -4.57
C ARG A 55 -17.27 6.07 -3.49
N ALA A 56 -17.15 7.19 -2.76
CA ALA A 56 -16.24 7.27 -1.61
C ALA A 56 -16.48 6.10 -0.64
N GLY A 57 -15.40 5.40 -0.28
CA GLY A 57 -15.46 4.18 0.51
C GLY A 57 -15.89 2.93 -0.27
N GLY A 58 -16.03 3.04 -1.60
CA GLY A 58 -16.36 1.90 -2.45
C GLY A 58 -15.26 0.85 -2.49
N THR A 59 -15.66 -0.39 -2.68
CA THR A 59 -14.76 -1.54 -2.72
C THR A 59 -14.60 -2.04 -4.14
N VAL A 60 -13.34 -2.30 -4.53
CA VAL A 60 -12.96 -3.06 -5.72
C VAL A 60 -12.52 -4.45 -5.25
N SER A 61 -13.31 -5.46 -5.58
CA SER A 61 -13.03 -6.84 -5.19
C SER A 61 -12.30 -7.57 -6.31
N PHE A 62 -11.19 -8.22 -5.96
CA PHE A 62 -10.44 -9.08 -6.86
C PHE A 62 -10.77 -10.53 -6.57
N PHE A 63 -11.08 -11.29 -7.61
CA PHE A 63 -11.38 -12.72 -7.56
C PHE A 63 -10.19 -13.50 -8.10
N VAL A 64 -9.90 -14.65 -7.52
CA VAL A 64 -8.78 -15.49 -7.94
C VAL A 64 -9.31 -16.79 -8.52
N SER A 65 -8.80 -17.17 -9.68
CA SER A 65 -9.15 -18.46 -10.31
C SER A 65 -8.87 -19.62 -9.35
N ASP A 66 -9.84 -20.49 -9.16
CA ASP A 66 -9.75 -21.67 -8.30
C ASP A 66 -8.80 -22.76 -8.88
N ARG A 67 -8.43 -22.66 -10.15
CA ARG A 67 -7.54 -23.62 -10.82
C ARG A 67 -6.09 -23.51 -10.38
N GLY A 68 -5.65 -22.32 -9.97
CA GLY A 68 -4.24 -22.09 -9.64
C GLY A 68 -3.29 -22.33 -10.83
N PRO A 69 -1.97 -22.30 -10.62
CA PRO A 69 -0.99 -22.59 -11.65
C PRO A 69 -0.93 -24.09 -12.01
N ALA A 70 -0.53 -24.38 -13.25
CA ALA A 70 -0.36 -25.76 -13.72
C ALA A 70 0.89 -26.44 -13.14
N VAL A 71 1.94 -25.65 -12.85
CA VAL A 71 3.22 -26.17 -12.32
C VAL A 71 3.64 -25.30 -11.13
N TYR A 72 3.89 -25.95 -10.00
CA TYR A 72 4.34 -25.30 -8.76
C TYR A 72 5.86 -25.42 -8.60
N ALA A 73 6.49 -24.35 -8.12
CA ALA A 73 7.87 -24.45 -7.65
C ALA A 73 7.95 -25.36 -6.40
N PRO A 74 9.11 -25.99 -6.14
CA PRO A 74 9.24 -26.87 -4.99
C PRO A 74 8.89 -26.18 -3.67
N GLY A 75 7.86 -26.70 -3.00
CA GLY A 75 7.34 -26.19 -1.74
C GLY A 75 6.22 -25.17 -1.86
N ASP A 76 5.88 -24.74 -3.05
CA ASP A 76 4.68 -23.93 -3.27
C ASP A 76 3.42 -24.78 -3.20
N SER A 77 2.32 -24.15 -2.86
CA SER A 77 0.97 -24.70 -2.89
C SER A 77 -0.01 -23.63 -3.34
N PHE A 78 -1.20 -24.02 -3.77
CA PHE A 78 -2.22 -23.03 -4.11
C PHE A 78 -2.50 -22.10 -2.92
N GLY A 79 -2.56 -22.64 -1.70
CA GLY A 79 -2.77 -21.85 -0.49
C GLY A 79 -1.66 -20.82 -0.25
N SER A 80 -0.37 -21.17 -0.49
CA SER A 80 0.73 -20.23 -0.34
C SER A 80 0.68 -19.08 -1.35
N LEU A 81 0.35 -19.38 -2.61
CA LEU A 81 0.21 -18.38 -3.66
C LEU A 81 -1.00 -17.48 -3.43
N LEU A 82 -2.15 -18.06 -3.14
CA LEU A 82 -3.38 -17.36 -2.84
C LEU A 82 -3.20 -16.42 -1.64
N GLY A 83 -2.55 -16.90 -0.57
CA GLY A 83 -2.24 -16.09 0.61
C GLY A 83 -1.40 -14.87 0.28
N GLN A 84 -0.45 -14.99 -0.65
CA GLN A 84 0.39 -13.88 -1.09
C GLN A 84 -0.36 -12.91 -2.01
N VAL A 85 -1.24 -13.39 -2.89
CA VAL A 85 -2.14 -12.51 -3.66
C VAL A 85 -3.05 -11.72 -2.73
N LYS A 86 -3.63 -12.36 -1.70
CA LYS A 86 -4.42 -11.67 -0.67
C LYS A 86 -3.62 -10.58 0.04
N GLN A 87 -2.35 -10.86 0.37
CA GLN A 87 -1.47 -9.86 1.00
C GLN A 87 -1.14 -8.70 0.04
N ALA A 88 -0.95 -8.96 -1.25
CA ALA A 88 -0.75 -7.91 -2.25
C ALA A 88 -1.97 -6.99 -2.36
N LEU A 89 -3.17 -7.54 -2.38
CA LEU A 89 -4.43 -6.77 -2.35
C LEU A 89 -4.56 -5.96 -1.06
N ALA A 90 -4.26 -6.58 0.10
CA ALA A 90 -4.29 -5.90 1.40
C ALA A 90 -3.24 -4.78 1.49
N ALA A 91 -2.08 -4.94 0.86
CA ALA A 91 -1.08 -3.89 0.77
C ALA A 91 -1.65 -2.67 0.03
N TRP A 92 -2.26 -2.84 -1.15
CA TRP A 92 -2.93 -1.74 -1.86
C TRP A 92 -4.10 -1.14 -1.07
N ASP A 93 -4.87 -1.95 -0.34
CA ASP A 93 -5.93 -1.44 0.56
C ASP A 93 -5.37 -0.52 1.66
N SER A 94 -4.15 -0.81 2.16
CA SER A 94 -3.53 -0.05 3.24
C SER A 94 -3.02 1.34 2.83
N VAL A 95 -2.62 1.52 1.56
CA VAL A 95 -2.11 2.79 1.03
C VAL A 95 -3.14 3.54 0.20
N SER A 96 -4.20 2.85 -0.25
CA SER A 96 -5.30 3.50 -0.90
C SER A 96 -6.01 4.43 0.10
N SER A 97 -6.53 5.52 -0.44
CA SER A 97 -7.24 6.50 0.36
C SER A 97 -8.56 5.92 0.91
N PRO A 98 -9.22 6.61 1.85
CA PRO A 98 -10.55 6.20 2.30
C PRO A 98 -11.60 6.12 1.17
N ASN A 99 -11.27 6.59 -0.03
CA ASN A 99 -12.17 6.54 -1.18
C ASN A 99 -12.09 5.23 -1.98
N LEU A 100 -11.04 4.44 -1.80
CA LEU A 100 -10.86 3.14 -2.45
C LEU A 100 -10.57 2.07 -1.40
N ARG A 101 -11.31 0.96 -1.44
CA ARG A 101 -10.99 -0.25 -0.71
C ARG A 101 -10.69 -1.34 -1.72
N VAL A 102 -9.56 -2.02 -1.53
CA VAL A 102 -9.13 -3.14 -2.38
C VAL A 102 -9.23 -4.43 -1.58
N LYS A 103 -10.04 -5.38 -2.03
CA LYS A 103 -10.29 -6.59 -1.25
C LYS A 103 -10.24 -7.85 -2.11
N PHE A 104 -9.91 -8.95 -1.47
CA PHE A 104 -10.13 -10.27 -2.01
C PHE A 104 -11.63 -10.60 -1.96
N GLY A 105 -12.22 -10.90 -3.10
CA GLY A 105 -13.65 -11.20 -3.28
C GLY A 105 -14.00 -12.69 -3.14
N GLY A 106 -13.01 -13.55 -3.19
CA GLY A 106 -13.20 -15.00 -3.17
C GLY A 106 -12.50 -15.69 -4.33
N LEU A 107 -12.72 -16.99 -4.41
CA LEU A 107 -12.35 -17.78 -5.57
C LEU A 107 -13.46 -17.69 -6.62
N GLU A 108 -13.09 -17.83 -7.87
CA GLU A 108 -14.03 -17.94 -8.98
C GLU A 108 -13.63 -19.09 -9.91
N SER A 109 -14.64 -19.82 -10.39
CA SER A 109 -14.47 -20.71 -11.53
C SER A 109 -14.67 -19.92 -12.83
N ASP A 110 -13.94 -20.27 -13.88
CA ASP A 110 -14.03 -19.61 -15.18
C ASP A 110 -15.49 -19.47 -15.64
N GLY A 111 -15.91 -18.28 -15.97
CA GLY A 111 -17.21 -17.99 -16.56
C GLY A 111 -18.22 -17.28 -15.64
N GLN A 112 -17.90 -16.98 -14.40
CA GLN A 112 -18.74 -16.11 -13.59
C GLN A 112 -18.55 -14.64 -14.01
N SER A 113 -19.60 -13.99 -14.45
CA SER A 113 -19.60 -12.58 -14.79
C SER A 113 -20.27 -11.77 -13.70
N SER A 114 -19.58 -10.77 -13.18
CA SER A 114 -20.15 -9.76 -12.29
C SER A 114 -20.18 -8.42 -13.00
N THR A 115 -21.23 -7.63 -12.77
CA THR A 115 -21.33 -6.25 -13.25
C THR A 115 -20.70 -5.25 -12.28
N ALA A 116 -20.38 -5.68 -11.07
CA ALA A 116 -19.74 -4.84 -10.06
C ALA A 116 -18.29 -4.53 -10.44
N PRO A 117 -17.77 -3.32 -10.09
CA PRO A 117 -16.36 -3.02 -10.24
C PRO A 117 -15.48 -4.06 -9.52
N GLY A 118 -14.49 -4.59 -10.23
CA GLY A 118 -13.67 -5.64 -9.68
C GLY A 118 -12.49 -5.99 -10.59
N GLY A 119 -11.78 -7.04 -10.24
CA GLY A 119 -10.68 -7.58 -11.02
C GLY A 119 -10.59 -9.08 -10.89
N ASP A 120 -9.88 -9.68 -11.82
CA ASP A 120 -9.66 -11.13 -11.90
C ASP A 120 -8.16 -11.42 -11.83
N VAL A 121 -7.78 -12.38 -11.02
CA VAL A 121 -6.43 -12.89 -10.90
C VAL A 121 -6.43 -14.32 -11.45
N VAL A 122 -5.77 -14.52 -12.56
CA VAL A 122 -5.73 -15.81 -13.26
C VAL A 122 -4.29 -16.28 -13.45
N PHE A 123 -4.10 -17.59 -13.60
CA PHE A 123 -2.81 -18.18 -13.89
C PHE A 123 -2.82 -18.65 -15.35
N GLN A 124 -1.91 -18.09 -16.17
CA GLN A 124 -1.81 -18.40 -17.59
C GLN A 124 -0.36 -18.60 -18.02
N GLU A 125 -0.17 -19.25 -19.16
CA GLU A 125 1.14 -19.33 -19.77
C GLU A 125 1.58 -17.94 -20.23
N LEU A 126 2.79 -17.56 -19.83
CA LEU A 126 3.40 -16.27 -20.17
C LEU A 126 4.71 -16.54 -20.94
N PRO A 127 5.15 -15.59 -21.78
CA PRO A 127 6.45 -15.67 -22.44
C PRO A 127 7.60 -15.87 -21.42
N PRO A 128 8.67 -16.57 -21.81
CA PRO A 128 9.82 -16.77 -20.93
C PRO A 128 10.39 -15.43 -20.43
N GLY A 129 10.60 -15.34 -19.11
CA GLY A 129 11.09 -14.13 -18.46
C GLY A 129 10.00 -13.17 -17.99
N LEU A 130 8.75 -13.36 -18.39
CA LEU A 130 7.59 -12.62 -17.90
C LEU A 130 6.88 -13.43 -16.81
N TYR A 131 6.69 -12.83 -15.63
CA TYR A 131 6.10 -13.51 -14.46
C TYR A 131 4.69 -13.04 -14.12
N GLY A 132 4.33 -11.87 -14.63
CA GLY A 132 3.01 -11.29 -14.51
C GLY A 132 2.69 -10.38 -15.68
N LEU A 133 1.42 -10.10 -15.87
CA LEU A 133 0.87 -9.12 -16.81
C LEU A 133 -0.43 -8.59 -16.21
N GLY A 134 -0.53 -7.29 -16.03
CA GLY A 134 -1.70 -6.63 -15.46
C GLY A 134 -2.19 -5.48 -16.33
N GLY A 135 -3.46 -5.13 -16.17
CA GLY A 135 -3.98 -3.95 -16.83
C GLY A 135 -5.48 -3.74 -16.63
N PRO A 136 -5.95 -2.52 -16.90
CA PRO A 136 -7.36 -2.23 -16.86
C PRO A 136 -8.05 -2.60 -18.17
N SER A 137 -9.27 -3.11 -18.06
CA SER A 137 -10.26 -3.12 -19.12
C SER A 137 -11.19 -1.93 -18.92
N SER A 138 -11.16 -0.96 -19.84
CA SER A 138 -11.82 0.32 -19.66
C SER A 138 -12.85 0.59 -20.75
N ASN A 139 -13.93 1.28 -20.35
CA ASN A 139 -14.87 1.93 -21.28
C ASN A 139 -14.64 3.45 -21.19
N GLY A 140 -13.98 4.00 -22.18
CA GLY A 140 -13.47 5.37 -22.14
C GLY A 140 -12.42 5.49 -21.01
N THR A 141 -12.68 6.34 -20.02
CA THR A 141 -11.82 6.56 -18.87
C THR A 141 -12.30 5.86 -17.59
N THR A 142 -13.34 5.03 -17.72
CA THR A 142 -13.85 4.23 -16.59
C THR A 142 -13.32 2.80 -16.69
N ILE A 143 -12.55 2.36 -15.71
CA ILE A 143 -12.16 0.96 -15.58
C ILE A 143 -13.41 0.16 -15.20
N VAL A 144 -13.76 -0.81 -16.04
CA VAL A 144 -14.88 -1.72 -15.78
C VAL A 144 -14.41 -3.01 -15.12
N ARG A 145 -13.19 -3.46 -15.45
CA ARG A 145 -12.57 -4.65 -14.85
C ARG A 145 -11.04 -4.50 -14.85
N GLY A 146 -10.38 -4.97 -13.80
CA GLY A 146 -8.93 -5.13 -13.75
C GLY A 146 -8.54 -6.57 -14.06
N ALA A 147 -7.47 -6.78 -14.80
CA ALA A 147 -6.90 -8.10 -15.04
C ALA A 147 -5.52 -8.21 -14.39
N VAL A 148 -5.27 -9.33 -13.74
CA VAL A 148 -3.97 -9.73 -13.19
C VAL A 148 -3.71 -11.15 -13.66
N ILE A 149 -2.75 -11.33 -14.55
CA ILE A 149 -2.32 -12.61 -15.08
C ILE A 149 -0.99 -12.95 -14.43
N LEU A 150 -0.91 -14.05 -13.71
CA LEU A 150 0.31 -14.58 -13.13
C LEU A 150 0.74 -15.84 -13.90
N SER A 151 2.04 -16.12 -13.93
CA SER A 151 2.55 -17.29 -14.62
C SER A 151 1.94 -18.58 -14.06
N ASN A 152 1.45 -19.45 -14.95
CA ASN A 152 0.94 -20.77 -14.58
C ASN A 152 2.05 -21.80 -14.28
N ASN A 153 3.31 -21.39 -14.40
CA ASN A 153 4.49 -22.17 -14.05
C ASN A 153 5.37 -21.41 -13.09
N THR A 154 5.11 -21.54 -11.79
CA THR A 154 5.90 -20.86 -10.76
C THR A 154 7.30 -21.46 -10.58
N ALA A 155 7.58 -22.64 -11.16
CA ALA A 155 8.91 -23.24 -11.17
C ALA A 155 9.84 -22.66 -12.24
N ALA A 156 9.31 -21.94 -13.23
CA ALA A 156 10.08 -21.45 -14.38
C ALA A 156 10.77 -20.12 -14.10
N GLY A 157 11.70 -20.08 -13.18
CA GLY A 157 12.69 -19.02 -13.15
C GLY A 157 12.51 -17.89 -12.15
N ALA A 158 11.32 -17.66 -11.56
CA ALA A 158 11.16 -16.68 -10.51
C ALA A 158 11.47 -17.20 -9.09
N GLY A 159 11.69 -18.47 -8.95
CA GLY A 159 11.90 -19.19 -7.70
C GLY A 159 10.63 -19.46 -6.92
N PRO A 160 10.79 -20.18 -5.80
CA PRO A 160 9.65 -20.49 -4.94
C PRO A 160 9.00 -19.19 -4.43
N SER A 161 7.70 -19.24 -4.25
CA SER A 161 6.90 -18.04 -3.90
C SER A 161 7.23 -17.46 -2.53
N TYR A 162 7.87 -18.23 -1.66
CA TYR A 162 8.33 -17.71 -0.36
C TYR A 162 9.45 -16.67 -0.49
N LEU A 163 10.09 -16.53 -1.65
CA LEU A 163 11.01 -15.44 -1.98
C LEU A 163 10.24 -14.17 -2.41
N GLU A 164 10.95 -13.10 -2.73
CA GLU A 164 10.35 -11.78 -3.01
C GLU A 164 9.51 -11.73 -4.28
N ASN A 165 9.97 -12.39 -5.34
CA ASN A 165 9.49 -12.13 -6.70
C ASN A 165 7.99 -12.35 -6.88
N PHE A 166 7.42 -13.44 -6.39
CA PHE A 166 6.00 -13.71 -6.59
C PHE A 166 5.13 -12.62 -5.96
N PHE A 167 5.41 -12.26 -4.71
CA PHE A 167 4.66 -11.22 -4.01
C PHE A 167 4.80 -9.85 -4.67
N THR A 168 6.04 -9.45 -5.00
CA THR A 168 6.28 -8.14 -5.64
C THR A 168 5.70 -8.08 -7.05
N THR A 169 5.68 -9.20 -7.79
CA THR A 169 4.95 -9.29 -9.06
C THR A 169 3.45 -9.12 -8.85
N ALA A 170 2.85 -9.83 -7.89
CA ALA A 170 1.43 -9.68 -7.62
C ALA A 170 1.07 -8.21 -7.22
N VAL A 171 1.90 -7.55 -6.40
CA VAL A 171 1.72 -6.12 -6.08
C VAL A 171 1.78 -5.26 -7.34
N HIS A 172 2.74 -5.49 -8.22
CA HIS A 172 2.92 -4.77 -9.47
C HIS A 172 1.71 -4.92 -10.40
N GLU A 173 1.29 -6.15 -10.67
CA GLU A 173 0.17 -6.40 -11.60
C GLU A 173 -1.17 -5.89 -11.06
N VAL A 174 -1.39 -5.94 -9.74
CA VAL A 174 -2.56 -5.30 -9.13
C VAL A 174 -2.52 -3.79 -9.31
N GLY A 175 -1.33 -3.16 -9.23
CA GLY A 175 -1.18 -1.73 -9.54
C GLY A 175 -1.63 -1.38 -10.94
N HIS A 176 -1.26 -2.18 -11.94
CA HIS A 176 -1.75 -2.01 -13.32
C HIS A 176 -3.27 -2.16 -13.42
N ALA A 177 -3.83 -3.17 -12.76
CA ALA A 177 -5.27 -3.39 -12.73
C ALA A 177 -6.04 -2.22 -12.07
N LEU A 178 -5.39 -1.47 -11.17
CA LEU A 178 -5.94 -0.26 -10.54
C LEU A 178 -5.77 1.01 -11.37
N GLY A 179 -5.06 0.98 -12.50
CA GLY A 179 -4.89 2.13 -13.40
C GLY A 179 -3.49 2.76 -13.38
N LEU A 180 -2.51 2.14 -12.75
CA LEU A 180 -1.12 2.61 -12.71
C LEU A 180 -0.32 2.02 -13.86
N GLN A 181 0.63 2.77 -14.38
CA GLN A 181 1.57 2.33 -15.41
C GLN A 181 3.00 2.20 -14.85
N HIS A 182 3.91 1.68 -15.67
CA HIS A 182 5.33 1.57 -15.34
C HIS A 182 5.97 2.93 -15.04
N THR A 183 6.95 2.94 -14.15
CA THR A 183 7.83 4.08 -13.88
C THR A 183 9.29 3.66 -13.98
N TRP A 184 10.20 4.63 -13.88
CA TRP A 184 11.66 4.41 -13.83
C TRP A 184 12.25 4.89 -12.50
N THR A 185 11.47 4.82 -11.43
CA THR A 185 11.91 4.97 -10.04
C THR A 185 12.04 3.59 -9.39
N GLY A 186 12.53 3.53 -8.14
CA GLY A 186 12.59 2.27 -7.38
C GLY A 186 11.26 1.80 -6.80
N SER A 187 10.13 2.20 -7.36
CA SER A 187 8.78 1.91 -6.90
C SER A 187 8.33 0.47 -7.19
N ALA A 188 7.18 0.06 -6.66
CA ALA A 188 6.55 -1.21 -7.00
C ALA A 188 6.21 -1.30 -8.49
N MET A 189 5.87 -0.15 -9.11
CA MET A 189 5.53 -0.07 -10.53
C MET A 189 6.75 0.14 -11.44
N SER A 190 7.98 0.00 -10.92
CA SER A 190 9.17 0.10 -11.77
C SER A 190 9.14 -0.94 -12.90
N GLN A 191 9.36 -0.49 -14.14
CA GLN A 191 9.60 -1.37 -15.29
C GLN A 191 10.95 -2.05 -15.14
N ASP A 192 11.94 -1.33 -14.61
CA ASP A 192 13.27 -1.87 -14.34
C ASP A 192 13.23 -2.90 -13.22
N VAL A 193 14.22 -3.78 -13.25
CA VAL A 193 14.42 -4.76 -12.17
C VAL A 193 14.84 -4.12 -10.84
N LEU A 194 15.23 -2.86 -10.85
CA LEU A 194 15.58 -2.11 -9.66
C LEU A 194 14.30 -1.62 -8.97
N ARG A 195 13.91 -2.29 -7.92
CA ARG A 195 12.79 -1.90 -7.05
C ARG A 195 13.30 -1.70 -5.64
N ASN A 196 12.97 -0.55 -5.05
CA ASN A 196 13.25 -0.26 -3.63
C ASN A 196 12.17 -0.85 -2.70
N THR A 197 11.33 -1.71 -3.22
CA THR A 197 10.22 -2.33 -2.53
C THR A 197 10.51 -3.78 -2.21
N SER A 198 9.90 -4.27 -1.14
CA SER A 198 9.99 -5.64 -0.68
C SER A 198 8.67 -6.06 -0.03
N ARG A 199 8.56 -7.31 0.36
CA ARG A 199 7.41 -7.80 1.12
C ARG A 199 7.15 -7.00 2.40
N ALA A 200 8.18 -6.55 3.10
CA ALA A 200 8.05 -5.73 4.30
C ALA A 200 7.78 -4.24 4.00
N ARG A 201 8.11 -3.79 2.80
CA ARG A 201 7.91 -2.41 2.30
C ARG A 201 7.39 -2.47 0.87
N PRO A 202 6.12 -2.81 0.66
CA PRO A 202 5.59 -3.07 -0.68
C PRO A 202 5.53 -1.83 -1.59
N PHE A 203 5.56 -0.62 -1.03
CA PHE A 203 5.42 0.63 -1.79
C PHE A 203 6.50 1.64 -1.46
N ASP A 204 6.77 2.51 -2.42
CA ASP A 204 7.56 3.72 -2.23
C ASP A 204 6.70 4.99 -2.46
N ALA A 205 7.31 6.16 -2.32
CA ALA A 205 6.62 7.44 -2.41
C ALA A 205 5.94 7.65 -3.77
N ASP A 206 6.52 7.15 -4.85
CA ASP A 206 5.96 7.25 -6.19
C ASP A 206 4.65 6.46 -6.30
N ASP A 207 4.59 5.24 -5.75
CA ASP A 207 3.37 4.42 -5.72
C ASP A 207 2.26 5.09 -4.91
N VAL A 208 2.62 5.66 -3.76
CA VAL A 208 1.67 6.39 -2.88
C VAL A 208 1.13 7.63 -3.57
N ALA A 209 1.98 8.39 -4.26
CA ALA A 209 1.56 9.55 -5.04
C ALA A 209 0.59 9.14 -6.17
N ALA A 210 0.92 8.07 -6.88
CA ALA A 210 0.13 7.54 -7.98
C ALA A 210 -1.29 7.15 -7.59
N ILE A 211 -1.42 6.29 -6.58
CA ILE A 211 -2.73 5.78 -6.17
C ILE A 211 -3.60 6.90 -5.58
N ASN A 212 -2.99 7.86 -4.85
CA ASN A 212 -3.71 9.01 -4.33
C ASN A 212 -4.17 9.97 -5.43
N MET A 213 -3.45 10.05 -6.55
CA MET A 213 -3.89 10.85 -7.69
C MET A 213 -5.16 10.29 -8.33
N LEU A 214 -5.31 8.97 -8.38
CA LEU A 214 -6.52 8.33 -8.91
C LEU A 214 -7.69 8.35 -7.91
N TYR A 215 -7.40 8.04 -6.65
CA TYR A 215 -8.42 7.71 -5.64
C TYR A 215 -8.28 8.51 -4.33
N GLY A 216 -7.35 9.47 -4.25
CA GLY A 216 -7.12 10.28 -3.06
C GLY A 216 -8.35 11.11 -2.65
N PRO A 217 -8.51 11.42 -1.37
CA PRO A 217 -9.55 12.34 -0.91
C PRO A 217 -9.32 13.74 -1.48
N ALA A 218 -10.38 14.53 -1.60
CA ALA A 218 -10.25 15.92 -2.03
C ALA A 218 -9.24 16.66 -1.14
N GLY A 219 -8.26 17.31 -1.78
CA GLY A 219 -7.21 18.04 -1.05
C GLY A 219 -6.06 17.18 -0.51
N TRP A 220 -5.94 15.91 -0.91
CA TRP A 220 -4.82 15.06 -0.51
C TRP A 220 -3.45 15.71 -0.82
N GLN A 221 -3.37 16.50 -1.88
CA GLN A 221 -2.17 17.23 -2.28
C GLN A 221 -1.67 18.20 -1.20
N ASN A 222 -2.56 18.68 -0.33
CA ASN A 222 -2.19 19.59 0.74
C ASN A 222 -1.24 18.96 1.78
N SER A 223 -1.17 17.62 1.82
CA SER A 223 -0.24 16.88 2.70
C SER A 223 1.14 16.69 2.07
N PHE A 224 1.33 17.12 0.84
CA PHE A 224 2.55 16.95 0.05
C PHE A 224 2.91 18.26 -0.64
N GLY A 225 4.08 18.30 -1.26
CA GLY A 225 4.45 19.37 -2.17
C GLY A 225 4.32 18.98 -3.64
N SER A 226 4.47 19.95 -4.50
CA SER A 226 4.45 19.77 -5.96
C SER A 226 5.54 20.57 -6.64
N ILE A 227 6.10 20.04 -7.74
CA ILE A 227 7.05 20.72 -8.61
C ILE A 227 6.51 20.72 -10.03
N ALA A 228 6.56 21.87 -10.72
CA ALA A 228 6.03 22.02 -12.06
C ALA A 228 6.99 22.84 -12.96
N GLY A 229 6.96 22.55 -14.25
CA GLY A 229 7.77 23.25 -15.24
C GLY A 229 7.49 22.75 -16.65
N ALA A 230 8.47 22.95 -17.53
CA ALA A 230 8.41 22.49 -18.91
C ALA A 230 9.79 21.97 -19.37
N VAL A 231 9.78 20.98 -20.25
CA VAL A 231 10.96 20.44 -20.92
C VAL A 231 10.90 20.84 -22.40
N ARG A 232 11.95 21.46 -22.88
CA ARG A 232 12.07 21.91 -24.27
C ARG A 232 13.42 21.55 -24.88
N PHE A 233 13.42 21.28 -26.16
CA PHE A 233 14.65 21.21 -26.90
C PHE A 233 15.30 22.62 -27.03
N ALA A 234 16.61 22.67 -27.32
CA ALA A 234 17.33 23.93 -27.48
C ALA A 234 16.78 24.82 -28.62
N ASN A 235 16.07 24.24 -29.58
CA ASN A 235 15.36 24.97 -30.64
C ASN A 235 14.00 25.52 -30.23
N GLY A 236 13.59 25.34 -28.94
CA GLY A 236 12.32 25.77 -28.39
C GLY A 236 11.17 24.74 -28.53
N GLY A 237 11.38 23.66 -29.28
CA GLY A 237 10.37 22.60 -29.43
C GLY A 237 10.03 21.91 -28.11
N ALA A 238 8.75 21.56 -27.92
CA ALA A 238 8.31 20.82 -26.73
C ALA A 238 8.84 19.39 -26.72
N VAL A 239 9.12 18.85 -25.54
CA VAL A 239 9.50 17.45 -25.33
C VAL A 239 8.33 16.70 -24.72
N SER A 240 7.69 15.87 -25.51
CA SER A 240 6.57 15.00 -25.09
C SER A 240 7.10 13.71 -24.50
N LEU A 241 6.48 13.24 -23.42
CA LEU A 241 6.76 11.97 -22.75
C LEU A 241 8.21 11.84 -22.27
N ALA A 242 8.81 12.94 -21.84
CA ALA A 242 10.04 12.89 -21.07
C ALA A 242 9.73 12.53 -19.62
N SER A 243 10.53 11.70 -18.99
CA SER A 243 10.45 11.40 -17.58
C SER A 243 11.14 12.48 -16.76
N VAL A 244 10.42 13.15 -15.87
CA VAL A 244 10.96 14.11 -14.91
C VAL A 244 10.87 13.53 -13.52
N VAL A 245 11.99 13.47 -12.81
CA VAL A 245 12.10 12.79 -11.52
C VAL A 245 12.64 13.74 -10.46
N ALA A 246 11.95 13.83 -9.34
CA ALA A 246 12.42 14.50 -8.13
C ALA A 246 12.99 13.44 -7.18
N ILE A 247 14.29 13.53 -6.87
CA ILE A 247 14.96 12.61 -5.96
C ILE A 247 15.41 13.32 -4.69
N GLY A 248 14.92 12.83 -3.54
CA GLY A 248 15.38 13.27 -2.24
C GLY A 248 16.74 12.66 -1.90
N PRO A 249 17.67 13.41 -1.27
CA PRO A 249 19.04 12.93 -1.07
C PRO A 249 19.16 11.59 -0.31
N THR A 250 18.23 11.29 0.58
CA THR A 250 18.18 10.05 1.36
C THR A 250 16.77 9.44 1.37
N GLY A 251 15.97 9.77 0.37
CA GLY A 251 14.55 9.52 0.47
C GLY A 251 13.88 9.20 -0.85
N ALA A 252 12.67 9.70 -0.93
CA ALA A 252 11.73 9.43 -2.01
C ALA A 252 12.27 9.82 -3.39
N ALA A 253 11.90 9.02 -4.37
CA ALA A 253 11.87 9.42 -5.76
C ALA A 253 10.41 9.50 -6.20
N VAL A 254 10.01 10.61 -6.80
CA VAL A 254 8.65 10.81 -7.35
C VAL A 254 8.78 11.35 -8.76
N SER A 255 8.01 10.82 -9.69
CA SER A 255 8.20 11.07 -11.11
C SER A 255 6.93 11.51 -11.84
N SER A 256 7.10 12.08 -13.02
CA SER A 256 6.00 12.44 -13.93
C SER A 256 6.46 12.44 -15.38
N LEU A 257 5.57 12.10 -16.31
CA LEU A 257 5.79 12.33 -17.74
C LEU A 257 5.41 13.76 -18.14
N THR A 258 6.16 14.31 -19.12
CA THR A 258 5.75 15.56 -19.75
C THR A 258 4.55 15.36 -20.66
N ASN A 259 3.66 16.34 -20.68
CA ASN A 259 2.57 16.46 -21.65
C ASN A 259 3.11 16.68 -23.08
N PRO A 260 2.25 16.55 -24.10
CA PRO A 260 2.65 16.81 -25.48
C PRO A 260 3.21 18.23 -25.74
N ASP A 261 2.84 19.22 -24.92
CA ASP A 261 3.39 20.58 -25.00
C ASP A 261 4.68 20.76 -24.18
N GLY A 262 5.19 19.68 -23.61
CA GLY A 262 6.42 19.68 -22.80
C GLY A 262 6.22 20.09 -21.34
N THR A 263 5.02 20.50 -20.93
CA THR A 263 4.74 20.83 -19.54
C THR A 263 4.70 19.58 -18.65
N TYR A 264 5.07 19.72 -17.38
CA TYR A 264 4.96 18.65 -16.39
C TYR A 264 4.58 19.19 -15.01
N ARG A 265 4.07 18.31 -14.18
CA ARG A 265 3.87 18.55 -12.76
C ARG A 265 4.05 17.24 -12.01
N ILE A 266 4.85 17.25 -10.98
CA ILE A 266 5.05 16.16 -10.03
C ILE A 266 4.28 16.53 -8.77
N ASP A 267 3.22 15.80 -8.44
CA ASP A 267 2.46 15.93 -7.21
C ASP A 267 2.85 14.81 -6.21
N GLY A 268 2.48 14.95 -4.95
CA GLY A 268 2.70 13.91 -3.96
C GLY A 268 4.12 13.82 -3.44
N ILE A 269 4.93 14.86 -3.60
CA ILE A 269 6.31 14.89 -3.13
C ILE A 269 6.29 15.11 -1.60
N PRO A 270 6.84 14.18 -0.80
CA PRO A 270 7.01 14.39 0.63
C PRO A 270 7.85 15.65 0.92
N ALA A 271 7.62 16.29 2.07
CA ALA A 271 8.43 17.44 2.47
C ALA A 271 9.91 17.06 2.59
N GLY A 272 10.80 17.87 2.03
CA GLY A 272 12.24 17.61 2.01
C GLY A 272 13.00 18.43 0.98
N ASN A 273 14.28 18.13 0.82
CA ASN A 273 15.12 18.71 -0.23
C ASN A 273 15.23 17.74 -1.40
N TYR A 274 15.14 18.23 -2.62
CA TYR A 274 15.12 17.39 -3.83
C TYR A 274 16.05 17.93 -4.90
N LEU A 275 16.71 17.02 -5.59
CA LEU A 275 17.29 17.27 -6.89
C LEU A 275 16.29 16.85 -7.96
N LEU A 276 16.23 17.60 -9.05
CA LEU A 276 15.33 17.31 -10.15
C LEU A 276 16.16 16.97 -11.39
N TYR A 277 15.79 15.92 -12.10
CA TYR A 277 16.42 15.58 -13.38
C TYR A 277 15.37 15.15 -14.40
N VAL A 278 15.72 15.22 -15.67
CA VAL A 278 14.91 14.77 -16.79
C VAL A 278 15.70 13.82 -17.68
N HIS A 279 15.06 12.74 -18.11
CA HIS A 279 15.64 11.76 -19.03
C HIS A 279 14.59 11.34 -20.08
N PRO A 280 15.05 10.90 -21.28
CA PRO A 280 14.14 10.30 -22.26
C PRO A 280 13.64 8.95 -21.77
N LEU A 281 12.51 8.51 -22.29
CA LEU A 281 12.07 7.14 -22.08
C LEU A 281 13.12 6.16 -22.63
N PRO A 282 13.41 5.06 -21.91
CA PRO A 282 14.25 4.00 -22.44
C PRO A 282 13.70 3.42 -23.74
N PRO A 283 14.56 2.82 -24.60
CA PRO A 283 14.12 2.29 -25.91
C PRO A 283 13.06 1.18 -25.80
N ASP A 284 13.08 0.40 -24.71
CA ASP A 284 12.16 -0.68 -24.41
C ASP A 284 10.90 -0.23 -23.64
N ALA A 285 10.81 1.07 -23.33
CA ALA A 285 9.67 1.60 -22.58
C ALA A 285 8.33 1.44 -23.31
N VAL A 286 8.33 1.41 -24.63
CA VAL A 286 7.14 1.33 -25.47
C VAL A 286 7.30 0.16 -26.45
N PRO A 287 7.23 -1.09 -25.98
CA PRO A 287 7.29 -2.26 -26.85
C PRO A 287 6.00 -2.42 -27.65
N ALA A 288 6.10 -3.19 -28.75
CA ALA A 288 4.96 -3.45 -29.62
C ALA A 288 3.90 -4.39 -29.02
N ASP A 289 4.24 -5.11 -27.96
CA ASP A 289 3.43 -6.17 -27.35
C ASP A 289 2.63 -5.71 -26.10
N GLU A 290 2.60 -4.39 -25.85
CA GLU A 290 1.90 -3.79 -24.71
C GLU A 290 2.43 -4.19 -23.31
N THR A 291 3.57 -4.87 -23.21
CA THR A 291 4.20 -5.21 -21.93
C THR A 291 4.86 -4.01 -21.26
N GLY A 292 4.98 -2.88 -21.94
CA GLY A 292 5.53 -1.62 -21.44
C GLY A 292 4.48 -0.54 -21.24
N LEU A 293 4.90 0.70 -21.43
CA LEU A 293 4.06 1.87 -21.27
C LEU A 293 3.01 1.96 -22.39
N ARG A 294 1.73 1.95 -22.05
CA ARG A 294 0.65 2.28 -22.98
C ARG A 294 0.62 3.79 -23.24
N LEU A 295 0.88 4.17 -24.48
CA LEU A 295 0.94 5.58 -24.87
C LEU A 295 -0.40 6.31 -24.66
N PRO A 296 -0.39 7.57 -24.17
CA PRO A 296 -1.58 8.40 -24.06
C PRO A 296 -2.25 8.59 -25.43
N ARG A 297 -3.57 8.75 -25.42
CA ARG A 297 -4.38 8.94 -26.63
C ARG A 297 -5.06 10.31 -26.62
N ASP A 298 -5.25 10.85 -27.80
CA ASP A 298 -6.08 12.04 -27.98
C ASP A 298 -7.57 11.67 -28.03
N GLN A 299 -8.43 12.69 -28.19
CA GLN A 299 -9.88 12.54 -28.29
C GLN A 299 -10.36 11.69 -29.49
N ASN A 300 -9.50 11.48 -30.50
CA ASN A 300 -9.79 10.64 -31.65
C ASN A 300 -9.23 9.22 -31.49
N GLY A 301 -8.56 8.93 -30.37
CA GLY A 301 -7.90 7.65 -30.09
C GLY A 301 -6.50 7.52 -30.67
N GLU A 302 -5.94 8.59 -31.29
CA GLU A 302 -4.58 8.59 -31.80
C GLU A 302 -3.55 8.74 -30.66
N GLN A 303 -2.49 7.97 -30.73
CA GLN A 303 -1.44 7.97 -29.72
C GLN A 303 -0.54 9.20 -29.80
N PHE A 304 -0.10 9.69 -28.64
CA PHE A 304 1.00 10.62 -28.51
C PHE A 304 2.32 9.83 -28.39
N LEU A 305 3.26 10.14 -29.27
CA LEU A 305 4.57 9.50 -29.30
C LEU A 305 5.60 10.32 -28.51
N PRO A 306 6.64 9.67 -27.95
CA PRO A 306 7.80 10.38 -27.41
C PRO A 306 8.44 11.29 -28.46
N SER A 307 8.88 12.48 -28.07
CA SER A 307 9.45 13.48 -29.00
C SER A 307 10.85 13.14 -29.51
N GLY A 308 11.39 11.98 -29.15
CA GLY A 308 12.74 11.57 -29.53
C GLY A 308 13.71 11.61 -28.36
N VAL A 309 14.97 11.33 -28.64
CA VAL A 309 16.00 11.08 -27.64
C VAL A 309 16.81 12.33 -27.36
N PHE A 310 17.14 12.53 -26.08
CA PHE A 310 17.96 13.64 -25.62
C PHE A 310 18.90 13.20 -24.49
N GLY A 311 19.90 14.03 -24.16
CA GLY A 311 20.81 13.77 -23.04
C GLY A 311 20.12 14.05 -21.70
N THR A 312 20.30 13.16 -20.71
CA THR A 312 19.83 13.36 -19.36
C THR A 312 20.51 14.54 -18.68
N VAL A 313 19.73 15.38 -18.00
CA VAL A 313 20.28 16.54 -17.28
C VAL A 313 19.58 16.74 -15.94
N PHE A 314 20.33 17.23 -14.96
CA PHE A 314 19.81 17.79 -13.72
C PHE A 314 19.41 19.26 -13.90
N TYR A 315 18.46 19.72 -13.10
CA TYR A 315 18.09 21.12 -13.00
C TYR A 315 19.21 21.96 -12.36
N PRO A 316 19.61 23.13 -12.91
CA PRO A 316 19.10 23.77 -14.11
C PRO A 316 19.94 23.48 -15.38
N ASN A 317 19.83 22.31 -16.00
CA ASN A 317 20.51 21.89 -17.24
C ASN A 317 22.00 21.55 -17.08
N THR A 318 22.35 20.80 -16.03
CA THR A 318 23.74 20.32 -15.83
C THR A 318 23.79 18.80 -15.85
N THR A 319 24.94 18.27 -16.36
CA THR A 319 25.26 16.83 -16.25
C THR A 319 26.10 16.51 -15.00
N ASP A 320 26.58 17.53 -14.27
CA ASP A 320 27.24 17.32 -12.97
C ASP A 320 26.23 17.43 -11.83
N PRO A 321 25.93 16.34 -11.12
CA PRO A 321 24.95 16.36 -10.03
C PRO A 321 25.35 17.27 -8.87
N ARG A 322 26.64 17.60 -8.72
CA ARG A 322 27.13 18.54 -7.70
C ARG A 322 26.77 19.99 -8.00
N GLN A 323 26.46 20.30 -9.26
CA GLN A 323 26.00 21.62 -9.71
C GLN A 323 24.48 21.70 -9.82
N ALA A 324 23.79 20.58 -9.55
CA ALA A 324 22.34 20.55 -9.54
C ALA A 324 21.80 21.43 -8.41
N LYS A 325 20.73 22.17 -8.71
CA LYS A 325 20.06 23.02 -7.72
C LYS A 325 19.14 22.20 -6.84
N SER A 326 19.38 22.23 -5.54
CA SER A 326 18.45 21.65 -4.55
C SER A 326 17.21 22.53 -4.40
N LEU A 327 16.05 21.89 -4.43
CA LEU A 327 14.74 22.48 -4.24
C LEU A 327 14.19 22.04 -2.87
N GLN A 328 13.89 22.99 -2.00
CA GLN A 328 13.22 22.70 -0.74
C GLN A 328 11.72 22.65 -1.01
N VAL A 329 11.10 21.54 -0.69
CA VAL A 329 9.66 21.29 -0.84
C VAL A 329 9.06 21.18 0.55
N SER A 330 8.02 21.98 0.83
CA SER A 330 7.24 21.90 2.06
C SER A 330 5.83 21.37 1.75
N GLN A 331 5.12 20.99 2.77
CA GLN A 331 3.73 20.59 2.67
C GLN A 331 2.87 21.73 2.10
N GLY A 332 2.09 21.45 1.08
CA GLY A 332 1.24 22.42 0.38
C GLY A 332 1.97 23.30 -0.65
N ASP A 333 3.29 23.20 -0.77
CA ASP A 333 4.05 24.00 -1.74
C ASP A 333 3.73 23.61 -3.18
N VAL A 334 3.73 24.61 -4.07
CA VAL A 334 3.72 24.44 -5.52
C VAL A 334 4.88 25.22 -6.12
N ILE A 335 6.00 24.55 -6.32
CA ILE A 335 7.21 25.13 -6.92
C ILE A 335 7.04 25.12 -8.43
N ARG A 336 6.96 26.30 -9.04
CA ARG A 336 6.70 26.46 -10.48
C ARG A 336 7.96 26.84 -11.24
N GLU A 337 7.88 26.78 -12.58
CA GLU A 337 8.91 27.28 -13.50
C GLU A 337 10.26 26.56 -13.39
N GLN A 338 10.22 25.27 -13.00
CA GLN A 338 11.42 24.45 -13.02
C GLN A 338 11.62 23.91 -14.43
N ASN A 339 12.14 24.76 -15.33
CA ASN A 339 12.22 24.45 -16.75
C ASN A 339 13.55 23.82 -17.14
N PHE A 340 13.49 22.87 -18.07
CA PHE A 340 14.65 22.23 -18.66
C PHE A 340 14.81 22.60 -20.13
N THR A 341 16.07 22.75 -20.56
CA THR A 341 16.45 22.79 -21.97
C THR A 341 17.36 21.60 -22.26
N VAL A 342 16.92 20.72 -23.14
CA VAL A 342 17.66 19.50 -23.47
C VAL A 342 18.20 19.52 -24.90
N GLN A 343 19.24 18.74 -25.13
CA GLN A 343 19.89 18.62 -26.45
C GLN A 343 19.43 17.31 -27.10
N SER A 344 18.91 17.41 -28.33
CA SER A 344 18.56 16.24 -29.13
C SER A 344 19.77 15.36 -29.41
N ARG A 345 19.61 14.06 -29.45
CA ARG A 345 20.62 13.05 -29.75
C ARG A 345 20.15 12.12 -30.84
N GLY A 346 21.11 11.50 -31.55
CA GLY A 346 20.81 10.53 -32.59
C GLY A 346 20.45 9.14 -32.07
N SER A 347 20.92 8.78 -30.87
CA SER A 347 20.62 7.48 -30.21
C SER A 347 20.71 7.60 -28.70
N VAL A 348 19.98 6.77 -27.99
CA VAL A 348 20.17 6.57 -26.54
C VAL A 348 21.31 5.60 -26.34
N PRO A 349 22.24 5.87 -25.41
CA PRO A 349 23.13 4.82 -24.96
C PRO A 349 22.29 3.66 -24.39
N ALA A 350 22.59 2.44 -24.80
CA ALA A 350 21.88 1.25 -24.34
C ALA A 350 22.35 0.88 -22.93
N TYR A 351 21.80 1.54 -21.93
CA TYR A 351 21.96 1.20 -20.51
C TYR A 351 20.70 0.51 -20.02
N ASP A 352 20.40 -0.66 -20.58
CA ASP A 352 19.07 -1.22 -20.41
C ASP A 352 18.86 -1.80 -19.02
N LEU A 353 19.89 -2.29 -18.35
CA LEU A 353 19.68 -2.87 -17.04
C LEU A 353 20.94 -2.86 -16.20
N ILE A 354 20.81 -2.28 -15.05
CA ILE A 354 21.88 -2.29 -14.07
C ILE A 354 21.33 -2.96 -12.82
N THR A 355 21.89 -4.13 -12.47
CA THR A 355 21.66 -4.75 -11.18
C THR A 355 22.75 -4.30 -10.21
N ALA A 356 22.36 -3.87 -9.03
CA ALA A 356 23.29 -3.63 -7.94
C ALA A 356 23.38 -4.86 -7.05
N SER A 357 24.57 -5.38 -6.81
CA SER A 357 24.81 -6.43 -5.84
C SER A 357 25.87 -5.98 -4.80
N TYR A 358 25.78 -6.52 -3.60
CA TYR A 358 26.56 -6.11 -2.45
C TYR A 358 27.58 -7.18 -2.06
N LEU A 359 28.79 -6.75 -1.75
CA LEU A 359 29.87 -7.60 -1.22
C LEU A 359 30.28 -7.15 0.17
N ASP A 360 30.46 -8.10 1.08
CA ASP A 360 31.16 -7.84 2.34
C ASP A 360 32.63 -7.53 2.05
N THR A 361 33.08 -6.36 2.47
CA THR A 361 34.43 -5.88 2.26
C THR A 361 35.50 -6.64 3.02
N ASN A 362 35.13 -7.24 4.16
CA ASN A 362 36.08 -7.95 5.01
C ASN A 362 36.36 -9.36 4.52
N THR A 363 35.36 -10.02 3.99
CA THR A 363 35.46 -11.41 3.55
C THR A 363 35.64 -11.53 2.05
N ARG A 364 35.36 -10.46 1.27
CA ARG A 364 35.27 -10.46 -0.19
C ARG A 364 34.33 -11.53 -0.75
N THR A 365 33.46 -12.06 0.11
CA THR A 365 32.45 -13.00 -0.31
C THR A 365 31.19 -12.24 -0.71
N PRO A 366 30.53 -12.62 -1.80
CA PRO A 366 29.20 -12.13 -2.08
C PRO A 366 28.30 -12.47 -0.88
N LEU A 367 27.69 -11.46 -0.27
CA LEU A 367 26.65 -11.69 0.72
C LEU A 367 25.44 -12.37 0.11
N TYR A 368 25.37 -12.37 -1.22
CA TYR A 368 24.31 -12.95 -2.03
C TYR A 368 24.91 -13.87 -3.10
N ASP A 369 24.28 -14.98 -3.38
CA ASP A 369 24.67 -15.85 -4.47
C ASP A 369 24.41 -15.14 -5.80
N LEU A 370 25.48 -14.65 -6.44
CA LEU A 370 25.41 -13.97 -7.72
C LEU A 370 24.99 -14.92 -8.87
N THR A 371 25.02 -16.24 -8.66
CA THR A 371 24.55 -17.21 -9.65
C THR A 371 23.03 -17.28 -9.73
N ASN A 372 22.33 -16.87 -8.70
CA ASN A 372 20.86 -16.81 -8.61
C ASN A 372 20.31 -15.38 -8.80
N ARG A 373 20.87 -14.59 -9.67
CA ARG A 373 20.62 -13.16 -9.91
C ARG A 373 19.20 -12.78 -10.32
N GLN A 374 18.38 -13.75 -10.63
CA GLN A 374 16.97 -13.54 -11.00
C GLN A 374 16.07 -13.12 -9.82
N TRP A 375 16.56 -13.20 -8.58
CA TRP A 375 15.77 -13.13 -7.37
C TRP A 375 15.75 -11.75 -6.71
N TRP A 376 16.75 -10.92 -6.96
CA TRP A 376 17.01 -9.74 -6.16
C TRP A 376 17.08 -8.51 -7.06
N LYS A 377 16.16 -7.58 -6.82
CA LYS A 377 16.04 -6.37 -7.62
C LYS A 377 16.44 -5.09 -6.91
N VAL A 378 16.50 -5.08 -5.58
CA VAL A 378 17.13 -4.02 -4.76
C VAL A 378 17.79 -4.65 -3.54
N TYR A 379 19.00 -4.25 -3.29
CA TYR A 379 19.79 -4.80 -2.20
C TYR A 379 19.95 -3.79 -1.08
N PRO A 380 19.49 -4.10 0.14
CA PRO A 380 19.89 -3.33 1.30
C PRO A 380 21.39 -3.53 1.53
N ALA A 381 22.13 -2.43 1.61
CA ALA A 381 23.53 -2.44 2.01
C ALA A 381 23.65 -2.08 3.47
N TYR A 382 24.25 -2.95 4.26
CA TYR A 382 24.50 -2.71 5.68
C TYR A 382 25.75 -1.84 5.87
N ALA A 383 25.58 -0.67 6.50
CA ALA A 383 26.71 0.15 6.92
C ALA A 383 27.12 -0.25 8.34
N ASN A 384 28.25 -0.94 8.46
CA ASN A 384 28.83 -1.22 9.75
C ASN A 384 29.55 0.02 10.31
N ASN A 385 29.54 0.20 11.63
CA ASN A 385 30.29 1.23 12.36
C ASN A 385 31.82 1.13 12.22
N THR A 386 32.35 0.17 11.50
CA THR A 386 33.77 -0.05 11.30
C THR A 386 34.09 0.11 9.81
N GLN A 387 34.60 1.27 9.41
CA GLN A 387 35.31 1.53 8.14
C GLN A 387 35.04 0.56 6.98
N ALA A 388 33.80 0.18 6.75
CA ALA A 388 33.47 -0.71 5.67
C ALA A 388 33.28 0.08 4.39
N GLY A 389 33.99 -0.30 3.37
CA GLY A 389 33.61 0.09 2.01
C GLY A 389 32.41 -0.74 1.56
N ILE A 390 31.53 -0.13 0.80
CA ILE A 390 30.46 -0.82 0.10
C ILE A 390 30.93 -1.05 -1.33
N PHE A 391 31.01 -2.32 -1.72
CA PHE A 391 31.19 -2.68 -3.13
C PHE A 391 29.82 -2.82 -3.77
N ILE A 392 29.62 -2.10 -4.86
CA ILE A 392 28.43 -2.23 -5.66
C ILE A 392 28.84 -2.77 -7.01
N GLU A 393 28.23 -3.85 -7.41
CA GLU A 393 28.31 -4.34 -8.77
C GLU A 393 27.16 -3.73 -9.57
N VAL A 394 27.53 -2.94 -10.58
CA VAL A 394 26.58 -2.40 -11.54
C VAL A 394 26.78 -3.12 -12.86
N ARG A 395 25.75 -3.74 -13.40
CA ARG A 395 25.81 -4.46 -14.68
C ARG A 395 25.01 -3.79 -15.75
N ALA A 396 25.60 -3.63 -16.90
CA ALA A 396 24.88 -3.34 -18.12
C ALA A 396 24.37 -4.64 -18.78
N ASN A 397 23.18 -4.61 -19.35
CA ASN A 397 22.58 -5.77 -20.02
C ASN A 397 23.31 -6.14 -21.32
N SER A 398 24.00 -5.23 -21.96
CA SER A 398 24.75 -5.50 -23.16
C SER A 398 26.25 -5.33 -22.93
N GLY A 399 27.05 -6.24 -23.48
CA GLY A 399 28.52 -6.14 -23.45
C GLY A 399 29.10 -4.92 -24.16
N ASP A 400 28.30 -4.20 -24.95
CA ASP A 400 28.67 -3.00 -25.71
C ASP A 400 28.34 -1.70 -24.99
N ALA A 401 27.82 -1.73 -23.77
CA ALA A 401 27.54 -0.53 -22.99
C ALA A 401 28.84 0.23 -22.72
N PRO A 402 28.88 1.57 -22.96
CA PRO A 402 30.07 2.34 -22.70
C PRO A 402 30.42 2.33 -21.22
N VAL A 403 31.73 2.44 -20.94
CA VAL A 403 32.25 2.52 -19.57
C VAL A 403 32.04 3.93 -19.04
N PRO A 404 31.41 4.10 -17.85
CA PRO A 404 31.32 5.42 -17.24
C PRO A 404 32.71 5.93 -16.85
N GLN A 405 32.92 7.22 -16.98
CA GLN A 405 34.14 7.90 -16.55
C GLN A 405 34.16 8.08 -15.02
N SER A 406 33.02 8.21 -14.41
CA SER A 406 32.85 8.27 -12.94
C SER A 406 31.48 7.79 -12.51
N VAL A 407 31.40 7.36 -11.26
CA VAL A 407 30.14 7.04 -10.58
C VAL A 407 30.04 7.90 -9.33
N THR A 408 28.98 8.66 -9.23
CA THR A 408 28.69 9.52 -8.07
C THR A 408 27.51 8.95 -7.29
N MET A 409 27.65 8.82 -5.97
CA MET A 409 26.55 8.47 -5.08
C MET A 409 25.87 9.74 -4.56
N LEU A 410 24.54 9.80 -4.67
CA LEU A 410 23.74 10.85 -4.04
C LEU A 410 23.03 10.27 -2.82
N GLY A 411 22.71 11.12 -1.84
CA GLY A 411 21.97 10.70 -0.66
C GLY A 411 22.74 10.74 0.65
N GLY A 412 23.77 11.59 0.70
CA GLY A 412 24.56 11.83 1.90
C GLY A 412 25.64 10.78 2.16
N GLY A 413 26.69 11.24 2.81
CA GLY A 413 27.95 10.54 2.92
C GLY A 413 28.89 11.04 1.80
N THR A 414 30.09 11.46 2.16
CA THR A 414 31.14 11.80 1.19
C THR A 414 31.75 10.52 0.67
N ALA A 415 31.07 9.86 -0.23
CA ALA A 415 31.69 8.79 -0.96
C ALA A 415 32.10 9.32 -2.34
N SER A 416 33.36 9.58 -2.54
CA SER A 416 33.94 9.56 -3.87
C SER A 416 34.13 8.09 -4.25
N GLY A 417 33.70 7.70 -5.43
CA GLY A 417 34.03 6.38 -5.97
C GLY A 417 35.53 6.29 -6.18
N ASP A 418 36.25 5.76 -5.21
CA ASP A 418 37.72 5.71 -5.25
C ASP A 418 38.26 4.55 -6.09
N TYR A 419 37.35 3.62 -6.49
CA TYR A 419 37.80 2.45 -7.22
C TYR A 419 36.73 2.01 -8.24
N LEU A 420 37.05 2.14 -9.51
CA LEU A 420 36.26 1.66 -10.62
C LEU A 420 36.99 0.50 -11.30
N GLN A 421 36.52 -0.73 -11.10
CA GLN A 421 37.03 -1.88 -11.83
C GLN A 421 35.96 -2.42 -12.77
N ILE A 422 36.35 -2.63 -14.01
CA ILE A 422 35.51 -3.23 -15.03
C ILE A 422 35.83 -4.71 -15.08
N TYR A 423 34.81 -5.52 -14.91
CA TYR A 423 34.88 -6.95 -15.07
C TYR A 423 34.17 -7.35 -16.36
N ASN A 424 34.84 -8.01 -17.26
CA ASN A 424 34.23 -8.56 -18.49
C ASN A 424 33.64 -9.94 -18.17
N ASP A 425 32.33 -9.96 -18.05
CA ASP A 425 31.55 -11.19 -17.92
C ASP A 425 30.99 -11.58 -19.28
N PRO A 426 30.89 -12.88 -19.63
CA PRO A 426 30.26 -13.35 -20.87
C PRO A 426 28.82 -12.88 -21.07
N ALA A 427 28.10 -12.55 -19.99
CA ALA A 427 26.71 -12.05 -20.00
C ALA A 427 26.59 -10.51 -19.98
N GLY A 428 27.69 -9.76 -20.03
CA GLY A 428 27.69 -8.31 -20.02
C GLY A 428 28.85 -7.71 -19.21
N ARG A 429 29.07 -6.39 -19.31
CA ARG A 429 30.06 -5.68 -18.49
C ARG A 429 29.54 -5.45 -17.10
N ALA A 430 30.22 -6.02 -16.10
CA ALA A 430 30.01 -5.67 -14.71
C ALA A 430 30.96 -4.55 -14.30
N LEU A 431 30.44 -3.54 -13.63
CA LEU A 431 31.20 -2.47 -13.01
C LEU A 431 31.22 -2.70 -11.52
N TRP A 432 32.38 -2.79 -10.94
CA TRP A 432 32.57 -2.85 -9.50
C TRP A 432 32.93 -1.46 -9.00
N VAL A 433 32.11 -0.91 -8.12
CA VAL A 433 32.32 0.42 -7.56
C VAL A 433 32.45 0.30 -6.06
N TYR A 434 33.54 0.83 -5.53
CA TYR A 434 33.78 0.90 -4.11
C TYR A 434 33.40 2.28 -3.58
N PHE A 435 32.60 2.31 -2.52
CA PHE A 435 32.29 3.52 -1.77
C PHE A 435 32.75 3.38 -0.32
N GLY A 436 33.63 4.28 0.13
CA GLY A 436 33.90 4.44 1.55
C GLY A 436 32.71 5.13 2.23
N MET A 437 32.08 4.46 3.18
CA MET A 437 30.93 5.03 3.93
C MET A 437 31.42 5.61 5.25
N PRO A 438 31.07 6.88 5.58
CA PRO A 438 31.35 7.43 6.89
C PRO A 438 30.56 6.70 7.96
N ILE A 439 31.15 6.54 9.15
CA ILE A 439 30.59 5.83 10.31
C ILE A 439 29.17 6.31 10.68
N PHE A 440 28.82 7.54 10.36
CA PHE A 440 27.54 8.16 10.65
C PHE A 440 26.68 8.41 9.40
N ALA A 441 26.91 7.68 8.33
CA ALA A 441 26.03 7.78 7.17
C ALA A 441 24.59 7.49 7.56
N GLY A 442 23.68 8.42 7.26
CA GLY A 442 22.24 8.24 7.52
C GLY A 442 21.70 7.03 6.76
N VAL A 443 20.74 6.33 7.33
CA VAL A 443 20.03 5.23 6.64
C VAL A 443 19.11 5.77 5.54
N GLY A 444 18.73 4.90 4.60
CA GLY A 444 17.80 5.19 3.52
C GLY A 444 18.39 4.97 2.13
N PRO A 445 17.61 5.26 1.09
CA PRO A 445 18.02 5.05 -0.30
C PRO A 445 19.26 5.86 -0.69
N ARG A 446 20.00 5.31 -1.63
CA ARG A 446 21.13 5.96 -2.31
C ARG A 446 20.88 5.91 -3.81
N HIS A 447 21.13 7.03 -4.48
CA HIS A 447 21.03 7.14 -5.92
C HIS A 447 22.41 7.12 -6.54
N LEU A 448 22.58 6.45 -7.67
CA LEU A 448 23.84 6.45 -8.42
C LEU A 448 23.69 7.27 -9.69
N VAL A 449 24.72 8.07 -9.97
CA VAL A 449 24.88 8.78 -11.23
C VAL A 449 26.14 8.28 -11.93
N LEU A 450 25.93 7.58 -13.04
CA LEU A 450 27.00 7.13 -13.90
C LEU A 450 27.26 8.22 -14.93
N SER A 451 28.48 8.79 -14.96
CA SER A 451 28.87 9.88 -15.87
C SER A 451 29.70 9.36 -17.01
N TYR A 452 29.36 9.76 -18.19
CA TYR A 452 30.04 9.44 -19.46
C TYR A 452 30.55 10.73 -20.09
N ALA A 453 31.27 10.65 -21.22
CA ALA A 453 31.88 11.81 -21.83
C ALA A 453 30.90 12.97 -22.10
N ASN A 454 29.67 12.66 -22.52
CA ASN A 454 28.68 13.66 -22.90
C ASN A 454 27.28 13.37 -22.34
N ASP A 455 27.17 12.51 -21.34
CA ASP A 455 25.89 12.08 -20.80
C ASP A 455 25.99 11.53 -19.38
N ILE A 456 24.83 11.39 -18.74
CA ILE A 456 24.71 10.72 -17.47
C ILE A 456 23.57 9.71 -17.52
N PHE A 457 23.70 8.67 -16.73
CA PHE A 457 22.62 7.74 -16.41
C PHE A 457 22.36 7.78 -14.90
N VAL A 458 21.11 8.03 -14.51
CA VAL A 458 20.72 8.13 -13.10
C VAL A 458 19.96 6.87 -12.71
N MET A 459 20.44 6.22 -11.66
CA MET A 459 19.76 5.10 -11.01
C MET A 459 19.14 5.60 -9.70
N PRO A 460 17.87 5.98 -9.69
CA PRO A 460 17.21 6.38 -8.45
C PRO A 460 17.08 5.16 -7.53
N GLN A 461 17.38 5.35 -6.25
CA GLN A 461 17.20 4.32 -5.22
C GLN A 461 17.93 2.99 -5.54
N ALA A 462 19.14 3.10 -6.07
CA ALA A 462 19.92 1.94 -6.50
C ALA A 462 20.20 0.93 -5.38
N PHE A 463 20.30 1.39 -4.13
CA PHE A 463 20.38 0.54 -2.94
C PHE A 463 19.94 1.30 -1.69
N ASN A 464 19.65 0.56 -0.62
CA ASN A 464 19.31 1.12 0.68
C ASN A 464 20.46 0.92 1.66
N LEU A 465 20.86 2.00 2.33
CA LEU A 465 21.74 1.91 3.47
C LEU A 465 20.91 1.60 4.73
N VAL A 466 21.28 0.52 5.42
CA VAL A 466 20.53 0.02 6.58
C VAL A 466 21.43 -0.08 7.80
N ARG A 467 20.84 -0.05 9.01
CA ARG A 467 21.63 -0.05 10.27
C ARG A 467 22.03 -1.42 10.76
N ARG A 468 21.24 -2.44 10.44
CA ARG A 468 21.42 -3.81 10.96
C ARG A 468 21.78 -4.74 9.81
N PRO A 469 22.61 -5.75 10.07
CA PRO A 469 22.75 -6.85 9.11
C PRO A 469 21.41 -7.54 8.86
N ALA A 470 21.34 -8.31 7.79
CA ALA A 470 20.17 -9.11 7.49
C ALA A 470 19.81 -10.05 8.65
N PRO A 471 18.54 -10.25 8.95
CA PRO A 471 18.13 -11.18 9.99
C PRO A 471 18.61 -12.60 9.67
N ALA A 472 18.95 -13.38 10.70
CA ALA A 472 19.36 -14.77 10.56
C ALA A 472 18.54 -15.63 11.50
N VAL A 473 17.82 -16.63 10.97
CA VAL A 473 17.01 -17.55 11.77
C VAL A 473 17.89 -18.74 12.22
N THR A 474 17.96 -18.97 13.53
CA THR A 474 18.73 -20.10 14.11
C THR A 474 17.84 -21.25 14.56
N SER A 475 16.61 -20.97 15.00
CA SER A 475 15.67 -22.04 15.36
C SER A 475 14.20 -21.61 15.19
N VAL A 476 13.36 -22.61 14.93
CA VAL A 476 11.89 -22.50 14.88
C VAL A 476 11.33 -23.59 15.78
N ARG A 477 10.55 -23.24 16.79
CA ARG A 477 10.01 -24.18 17.77
C ARG A 477 8.55 -23.92 18.06
N SER A 478 7.73 -24.98 18.05
CA SER A 478 6.35 -24.93 18.53
C SER A 478 6.33 -24.75 20.04
N THR A 479 5.37 -24.00 20.51
CA THR A 479 5.01 -23.90 21.94
C THR A 479 3.76 -24.73 22.22
N PHE A 480 3.44 -24.93 23.50
CA PHE A 480 2.31 -25.76 23.88
C PHE A 480 0.96 -25.17 23.48
N ASP A 481 0.88 -23.85 23.38
CA ASP A 481 -0.35 -23.10 23.03
C ASP A 481 -0.59 -22.98 21.51
N GLY A 482 0.20 -23.66 20.70
CA GLY A 482 0.10 -23.62 19.23
C GLY A 482 0.82 -22.45 18.57
N SER A 483 1.43 -21.56 19.37
CA SER A 483 2.30 -20.54 18.82
C SER A 483 3.67 -21.12 18.40
N VAL A 484 4.44 -20.32 17.68
CA VAL A 484 5.78 -20.69 17.21
C VAL A 484 6.76 -19.60 17.64
N THR A 485 7.82 -20.01 18.32
CA THR A 485 8.95 -19.14 18.66
C THR A 485 10.04 -19.28 17.62
N VAL A 486 10.37 -18.17 16.97
CA VAL A 486 11.46 -18.02 16.01
C VAL A 486 12.60 -17.28 16.71
N THR A 487 13.76 -17.92 16.81
CA THR A 487 14.95 -17.34 17.46
C THR A 487 16.03 -17.08 16.41
N GLY A 488 16.74 -15.99 16.57
CA GLY A 488 17.81 -15.65 15.62
C GLY A 488 18.59 -14.40 15.97
N GLY A 489 19.40 -13.94 15.02
CA GLY A 489 20.18 -12.71 15.12
C GLY A 489 19.58 -11.58 14.27
N ASN A 490 19.94 -10.35 14.64
CA ASN A 490 19.58 -9.13 13.92
C ASN A 490 18.07 -8.88 13.77
N PHE A 491 17.25 -9.45 14.66
CA PHE A 491 15.83 -9.14 14.72
C PHE A 491 15.59 -7.80 15.41
N GLY A 492 14.45 -7.17 15.12
CA GLY A 492 14.01 -5.94 15.79
C GLY A 492 12.51 -5.96 16.10
N GLY A 493 12.04 -4.93 16.75
CA GLY A 493 10.62 -4.73 17.00
C GLY A 493 9.78 -4.61 15.72
N ASP A 494 10.40 -4.27 14.62
CA ASP A 494 9.84 -4.16 13.27
C ASP A 494 9.89 -5.46 12.45
N SER A 495 10.49 -6.53 13.00
CA SER A 495 10.63 -7.81 12.27
C SER A 495 9.30 -8.53 12.15
N LEU A 496 9.05 -9.09 10.97
CA LEU A 496 7.86 -9.85 10.60
C LEU A 496 8.26 -11.29 10.25
N VAL A 497 7.43 -12.25 10.62
CA VAL A 497 7.66 -13.68 10.33
C VAL A 497 6.70 -14.16 9.26
N TYR A 498 7.22 -14.89 8.29
CA TYR A 498 6.45 -15.46 7.18
C TYR A 498 6.66 -16.98 7.12
N PHE A 499 5.58 -17.68 6.81
CA PHE A 499 5.55 -19.13 6.54
C PHE A 499 5.18 -19.31 5.07
N ASP A 500 6.06 -19.89 4.25
CA ASP A 500 5.91 -19.99 2.78
C ASP A 500 5.27 -18.71 2.18
N GLY A 501 5.77 -17.54 2.59
CA GLY A 501 5.33 -16.24 2.10
C GLY A 501 4.03 -15.70 2.73
N ILE A 502 3.33 -16.41 3.59
CA ILE A 502 2.18 -15.89 4.34
C ILE A 502 2.64 -15.34 5.68
N GLN A 503 2.27 -14.11 5.98
CA GLN A 503 2.64 -13.45 7.23
C GLN A 503 1.93 -14.08 8.43
N ALA A 504 2.69 -14.38 9.48
CA ALA A 504 2.17 -14.81 10.76
C ALA A 504 1.70 -13.63 11.61
N VAL A 505 0.75 -13.87 12.49
CA VAL A 505 0.30 -12.87 13.48
C VAL A 505 1.25 -12.90 14.68
N ARG A 506 1.80 -11.74 15.05
CA ARG A 506 2.64 -11.63 16.23
C ARG A 506 1.80 -11.84 17.50
N SER A 507 2.20 -12.78 18.36
CA SER A 507 1.48 -13.07 19.61
C SER A 507 2.07 -12.36 20.84
N THR A 508 3.39 -12.03 20.82
CA THR A 508 4.06 -11.30 21.89
C THR A 508 4.95 -10.19 21.35
N ALA A 509 5.30 -9.24 22.21
CA ALA A 509 6.32 -8.25 21.88
C ALA A 509 7.67 -8.92 21.57
N PHE A 510 8.50 -8.22 20.79
CA PHE A 510 9.87 -8.65 20.54
C PHE A 510 10.64 -8.80 21.85
N SER A 511 11.38 -9.90 21.99
CA SER A 511 12.27 -10.14 23.13
C SER A 511 13.69 -10.33 22.64
N GLY A 512 14.60 -9.51 23.12
CA GLY A 512 16.02 -9.60 22.76
C GLY A 512 16.71 -8.26 22.58
N ASN A 513 17.85 -8.30 21.94
CA ASN A 513 18.64 -7.13 21.54
C ASN A 513 19.03 -7.23 20.05
N ASP A 514 19.78 -6.25 19.55
CA ASP A 514 20.16 -6.17 18.13
C ASP A 514 21.00 -7.38 17.63
N LEU A 515 21.62 -8.15 18.54
CA LEU A 515 22.45 -9.29 18.18
C LEU A 515 21.69 -10.61 18.23
N GLN A 516 20.78 -10.76 19.21
CA GLN A 516 20.04 -12.01 19.42
C GLN A 516 18.65 -11.73 19.95
N GLY A 517 17.65 -12.31 19.33
CA GLY A 517 16.25 -12.08 19.70
C GLY A 517 15.34 -13.25 19.38
N SER A 518 14.13 -13.15 19.87
CA SER A 518 13.04 -14.08 19.57
C SER A 518 11.74 -13.37 19.28
N LEU A 519 10.97 -13.97 18.38
CA LEU A 519 9.64 -13.57 17.98
C LEU A 519 8.71 -14.75 18.20
N THR A 520 7.66 -14.57 18.98
CA THR A 520 6.60 -15.57 19.14
C THR A 520 5.40 -15.14 18.30
N VAL A 521 4.94 -16.03 17.43
CA VAL A 521 3.91 -15.76 16.44
C VAL A 521 2.89 -16.89 16.39
N LEU A 522 1.66 -16.57 16.00
CA LEU A 522 0.67 -17.55 15.57
C LEU A 522 0.92 -17.83 14.09
N PRO A 523 1.29 -19.05 13.71
CA PRO A 523 1.51 -19.38 12.31
C PRO A 523 0.19 -19.28 11.53
N PRO A 524 0.23 -19.03 10.21
CA PRO A 524 -0.95 -19.18 9.37
C PRO A 524 -1.56 -20.57 9.57
N ALA A 525 -2.90 -20.70 9.49
CA ALA A 525 -3.52 -22.00 9.55
C ALA A 525 -2.99 -22.90 8.41
N GLY A 526 -2.61 -24.13 8.71
CA GLY A 526 -2.07 -25.07 7.75
C GLY A 526 -2.82 -26.40 7.74
N THR A 527 -2.57 -27.19 6.74
CA THR A 527 -3.08 -28.57 6.65
C THR A 527 -2.12 -29.53 7.35
N GLY A 528 -2.65 -30.59 7.93
CA GLY A 528 -1.85 -31.55 8.68
C GLY A 528 -0.70 -32.16 7.87
N GLY A 529 0.50 -32.15 8.46
CA GLY A 529 1.72 -32.65 7.82
C GLY A 529 2.38 -31.70 6.80
N GLN A 530 1.78 -30.53 6.54
CA GLN A 530 2.39 -29.51 5.67
C GLN A 530 3.69 -29.00 6.28
N VAL A 531 4.69 -28.78 5.43
CA VAL A 531 5.98 -28.22 5.80
C VAL A 531 6.12 -26.84 5.16
N ALA A 532 6.21 -25.79 5.99
CA ALA A 532 6.38 -24.40 5.53
C ALA A 532 7.78 -23.88 5.89
N ARG A 533 8.41 -23.11 4.99
CA ARG A 533 9.67 -22.41 5.24
C ARG A 533 9.39 -21.14 6.03
N VAL A 534 10.25 -20.90 7.02
CA VAL A 534 10.11 -19.76 7.91
C VAL A 534 11.16 -18.71 7.58
N ILE A 535 10.69 -17.52 7.21
CA ILE A 535 11.54 -16.39 6.84
C ILE A 535 11.18 -15.20 7.73
N VAL A 536 12.20 -14.48 8.19
CA VAL A 536 12.05 -13.24 8.94
C VAL A 536 12.43 -12.07 8.05
N TYR A 537 11.59 -11.05 8.03
CA TYR A 537 11.82 -9.76 7.36
C TYR A 537 11.95 -8.67 8.40
N ASN A 538 12.95 -7.81 8.27
CA ASN A 538 13.04 -6.54 8.99
C ASN A 538 12.30 -5.44 8.23
N GLY A 539 11.85 -4.41 8.94
CA GLY A 539 11.14 -3.28 8.34
C GLY A 539 11.98 -2.46 7.34
N ASP A 540 13.30 -2.63 7.35
CA ASP A 540 14.23 -2.05 6.37
C ASP A 540 14.26 -2.78 5.02
N GLY A 541 13.52 -3.88 4.87
CA GLY A 541 13.41 -4.67 3.65
C GLY A 541 14.32 -5.88 3.58
N GLN A 542 15.25 -6.04 4.51
CA GLN A 542 16.11 -7.22 4.58
C GLN A 542 15.35 -8.45 5.07
N ASN A 543 15.75 -9.62 4.61
CA ASN A 543 15.18 -10.88 5.09
C ASN A 543 16.25 -11.94 5.38
N SER A 544 15.84 -13.01 6.06
CA SER A 544 16.77 -14.04 6.55
C SER A 544 17.38 -14.91 5.44
N THR A 545 16.89 -14.83 4.21
CA THR A 545 17.53 -15.53 3.07
C THR A 545 18.73 -14.77 2.52
N PHE A 546 18.87 -13.47 2.84
CA PHE A 546 20.05 -12.69 2.48
C PHE A 546 21.33 -13.12 3.23
N ALA A 547 21.18 -13.47 4.50
CA ALA A 547 22.30 -13.84 5.35
C ALA A 547 22.73 -15.31 5.19
N SER A 548 21.94 -16.14 4.50
CA SER A 548 22.22 -17.57 4.39
C SER A 548 21.82 -18.10 3.03
N LEU A 549 22.77 -18.70 2.34
CA LEU A 549 22.54 -19.47 1.11
C LEU A 549 21.85 -20.81 1.38
N ASN A 550 21.64 -21.18 2.65
CA ASN A 550 20.98 -22.41 3.02
C ASN A 550 19.46 -22.30 2.87
N THR A 551 18.82 -23.43 2.65
CA THR A 551 17.37 -23.53 2.69
C THR A 551 16.86 -22.95 4.02
N PRO A 552 15.84 -22.08 4.00
CA PRO A 552 15.27 -21.54 5.23
C PRO A 552 14.80 -22.66 6.17
N PRO A 553 14.86 -22.46 7.49
CA PRO A 553 14.34 -23.43 8.44
C PRO A 553 12.83 -23.64 8.21
N THR A 554 12.36 -24.82 8.56
CA THR A 554 10.99 -25.25 8.30
C THR A 554 10.21 -25.43 9.59
N TYR A 555 8.89 -25.25 9.46
CA TYR A 555 7.89 -25.60 10.45
C TYR A 555 6.98 -26.67 9.85
N THR A 556 6.74 -27.75 10.60
CA THR A 556 5.81 -28.82 10.18
C THR A 556 4.52 -28.69 10.99
N TYR A 557 3.42 -28.56 10.27
CA TYR A 557 2.11 -28.48 10.88
C TYR A 557 1.73 -29.84 11.50
N PRO A 558 1.06 -29.85 12.68
CA PRO A 558 0.58 -31.09 13.27
C PRO A 558 -0.33 -31.86 12.31
N ASN A 559 -0.29 -33.17 12.36
CA ASN A 559 -1.17 -34.01 11.56
C ASN A 559 -2.65 -33.70 11.85
N GLY A 560 -3.45 -33.66 10.80
CA GLY A 560 -4.88 -33.35 10.84
C GLY A 560 -5.63 -34.05 9.71
N GLY A 561 -6.95 -34.06 9.78
CA GLY A 561 -7.81 -34.58 8.70
C GLY A 561 -7.93 -33.60 7.53
N THR A 562 -8.65 -34.01 6.48
CA THR A 562 -8.92 -33.14 5.33
C THR A 562 -9.89 -32.02 5.75
N PRO A 563 -9.56 -30.76 5.48
CA PRO A 563 -10.47 -29.63 5.76
C PRO A 563 -11.77 -29.75 4.94
N GLN A 564 -12.90 -29.42 5.55
CA GLN A 564 -14.20 -29.34 4.86
C GLN A 564 -15.14 -28.35 5.54
N ILE A 565 -16.07 -27.76 4.77
CA ILE A 565 -17.18 -26.99 5.31
C ILE A 565 -18.20 -27.97 5.85
N ASP A 566 -18.55 -27.84 7.12
CA ASP A 566 -19.54 -28.68 7.81
C ASP A 566 -20.95 -28.08 7.65
N ARG A 567 -21.11 -26.77 7.86
CA ARG A 567 -22.39 -26.10 7.80
C ARG A 567 -22.26 -24.63 7.36
N LEU A 568 -23.24 -24.20 6.54
CA LEU A 568 -23.59 -22.80 6.31
C LEU A 568 -24.98 -22.53 6.91
N SER A 569 -25.12 -21.49 7.73
CA SER A 569 -26.42 -21.11 8.31
C SER A 569 -27.33 -20.38 7.33
N LEU A 570 -26.75 -19.73 6.32
CA LEU A 570 -27.47 -18.97 5.31
C LEU A 570 -26.96 -19.36 3.92
N THR A 571 -27.87 -19.84 3.08
CA THR A 571 -27.55 -20.32 1.72
C THR A 571 -28.20 -19.47 0.61
N SER A 572 -28.97 -18.45 0.96
CA SER A 572 -29.55 -17.55 -0.02
C SER A 572 -29.91 -16.18 0.56
N LEU A 573 -29.83 -15.14 -0.28
CA LEU A 573 -30.34 -13.79 0.03
C LEU A 573 -30.97 -13.17 -1.21
N PRO A 574 -32.02 -12.34 -1.05
CA PRO A 574 -32.54 -11.53 -2.13
C PRO A 574 -31.55 -10.42 -2.51
N ALA A 575 -31.56 -10.01 -3.79
CA ALA A 575 -30.87 -8.80 -4.24
C ALA A 575 -31.29 -7.58 -3.39
N GLY A 576 -30.33 -6.78 -2.98
CA GLY A 576 -30.53 -5.64 -2.08
C GLY A 576 -30.64 -5.98 -0.59
N ALA A 577 -30.53 -7.24 -0.20
CA ALA A 577 -30.61 -7.65 1.19
C ALA A 577 -29.23 -7.80 1.84
N THR A 578 -29.22 -7.69 3.17
CA THR A 578 -28.08 -8.02 4.02
C THR A 578 -28.44 -9.20 4.91
N GLY A 579 -27.45 -9.93 5.39
CA GLY A 579 -27.66 -11.02 6.32
C GLY A 579 -26.38 -11.53 6.94
N MET A 580 -26.52 -12.32 7.99
CA MET A 580 -25.40 -12.96 8.67
C MET A 580 -25.32 -14.43 8.25
N VAL A 581 -24.12 -14.89 7.95
CA VAL A 581 -23.81 -16.30 7.70
C VAL A 581 -22.87 -16.84 8.76
N ASP A 582 -23.26 -17.93 9.44
CA ASP A 582 -22.37 -18.73 10.28
C ASP A 582 -21.80 -19.87 9.47
N ILE A 583 -20.52 -20.09 9.58
CA ILE A 583 -19.79 -21.17 8.91
C ILE A 583 -19.07 -22.00 9.96
N THR A 584 -19.35 -23.30 9.99
CA THR A 584 -18.56 -24.25 10.75
C THR A 584 -17.80 -25.16 9.81
N THR A 585 -16.59 -25.55 10.23
CA THR A 585 -15.70 -26.40 9.45
C THR A 585 -15.16 -27.56 10.27
N GLN A 586 -14.68 -28.59 9.58
CA GLN A 586 -13.93 -29.68 10.19
C GLN A 586 -12.50 -29.66 9.68
N ASN A 587 -11.55 -30.00 10.54
CA ASN A 587 -10.12 -30.10 10.23
C ASN A 587 -9.51 -28.81 9.65
N MET A 588 -10.08 -27.66 9.98
CA MET A 588 -9.59 -26.32 9.60
C MET A 588 -9.50 -25.46 10.84
N ALA A 589 -8.39 -24.79 11.03
CA ALA A 589 -8.19 -23.84 12.11
C ALA A 589 -8.36 -22.40 11.59
N PHE A 590 -9.23 -21.64 12.24
CA PHE A 590 -9.37 -20.22 11.98
C PHE A 590 -8.44 -19.42 12.86
N VAL A 591 -7.64 -18.56 12.24
CA VAL A 591 -6.80 -17.58 12.92
C VAL A 591 -7.39 -16.21 12.64
N ASP A 592 -7.72 -15.45 13.69
CA ASP A 592 -8.29 -14.12 13.54
C ASP A 592 -7.36 -13.21 12.69
N GLY A 593 -7.96 -12.40 11.83
CA GLY A 593 -7.24 -11.57 10.86
C GLY A 593 -6.68 -12.31 9.63
N GLN A 594 -6.70 -13.65 9.59
CA GLN A 594 -6.22 -14.42 8.44
C GLN A 594 -7.34 -15.12 7.66
N VAL A 595 -8.56 -15.13 8.20
CA VAL A 595 -9.71 -15.79 7.56
C VAL A 595 -10.38 -14.84 6.57
N THR A 596 -10.66 -15.36 5.39
CA THR A 596 -11.49 -14.69 4.39
C THR A 596 -12.57 -15.62 3.88
N ILE A 597 -13.73 -15.04 3.60
CA ILE A 597 -14.86 -15.70 2.95
C ILE A 597 -15.07 -15.00 1.62
N GLY A 598 -15.36 -15.75 0.58
CA GLY A 598 -15.71 -15.21 -0.73
C GLY A 598 -16.95 -15.91 -1.29
N PHE A 599 -17.66 -15.19 -2.15
CA PHE A 599 -18.86 -15.70 -2.80
C PHE A 599 -18.73 -15.74 -4.33
N GLY A 600 -17.51 -15.62 -4.86
CA GLY A 600 -17.20 -15.71 -6.29
C GLY A 600 -17.95 -14.70 -7.17
N SER A 601 -18.51 -13.64 -6.59
CA SER A 601 -19.26 -12.61 -7.30
C SER A 601 -19.05 -11.23 -6.65
N GLY A 602 -18.83 -10.21 -7.47
CA GLY A 602 -18.74 -8.82 -7.02
C GLY A 602 -20.08 -8.26 -6.51
N ASP A 603 -21.16 -8.93 -6.80
CA ASP A 603 -22.51 -8.55 -6.33
C ASP A 603 -22.72 -8.90 -4.86
N ILE A 604 -21.88 -9.76 -4.28
CA ILE A 604 -21.94 -10.16 -2.87
C ILE A 604 -20.72 -9.62 -2.14
N THR A 605 -20.95 -8.69 -1.24
CA THR A 605 -19.89 -8.07 -0.43
C THR A 605 -19.85 -8.68 0.96
N VAL A 606 -18.71 -9.22 1.37
CA VAL A 606 -18.43 -9.60 2.76
C VAL A 606 -18.03 -8.33 3.51
N GLN A 607 -18.89 -7.89 4.43
CA GLN A 607 -18.69 -6.64 5.16
C GLN A 607 -17.68 -6.80 6.30
N ARG A 608 -17.84 -7.87 7.07
CA ARG A 608 -16.98 -8.20 8.21
C ARG A 608 -17.04 -9.67 8.54
N VAL A 609 -15.94 -10.23 9.03
CA VAL A 609 -15.81 -11.60 9.53
C VAL A 609 -15.41 -11.57 10.99
N TRP A 610 -15.99 -12.44 11.81
CA TRP A 610 -15.61 -12.69 13.21
C TRP A 610 -15.26 -14.15 13.37
N VAL A 611 -14.10 -14.44 13.93
CA VAL A 611 -13.70 -15.77 14.35
C VAL A 611 -14.24 -16.02 15.76
N LEU A 612 -15.21 -16.92 15.90
CA LEU A 612 -15.85 -17.25 17.16
C LEU A 612 -15.17 -18.44 17.85
N GLY A 613 -14.39 -19.20 17.13
CA GLY A 613 -13.66 -20.37 17.60
C GLY A 613 -12.77 -20.97 16.51
N PRO A 614 -11.97 -21.97 16.84
CA PRO A 614 -11.01 -22.55 15.90
C PRO A 614 -11.63 -23.10 14.60
N ASN A 615 -12.89 -23.47 14.63
CA ASN A 615 -13.64 -24.03 13.50
C ASN A 615 -14.99 -23.34 13.27
N HIS A 616 -15.22 -22.18 13.89
CA HIS A 616 -16.48 -21.45 13.79
C HIS A 616 -16.24 -19.98 13.54
N LEU A 617 -16.86 -19.44 12.50
CA LEU A 617 -16.86 -18.02 12.18
C LEU A 617 -18.26 -17.54 11.81
N THR A 618 -18.48 -16.24 11.94
CA THR A 618 -19.68 -15.56 11.42
C THR A 618 -19.26 -14.39 10.54
N ALA A 619 -20.07 -14.08 9.53
CA ALA A 619 -19.83 -12.94 8.66
C ALA A 619 -21.13 -12.23 8.30
N ASN A 620 -21.05 -10.91 8.15
CA ASN A 620 -22.09 -10.14 7.50
C ASN A 620 -21.79 -10.05 6.01
N ILE A 621 -22.84 -10.30 5.24
CA ILE A 621 -22.80 -10.19 3.79
C ILE A 621 -23.93 -9.30 3.30
N SER A 622 -23.72 -8.63 2.17
CA SER A 622 -24.73 -7.85 1.47
C SER A 622 -24.75 -8.19 -0.02
N VAL A 623 -25.94 -8.31 -0.57
CA VAL A 623 -26.14 -8.51 -2.01
C VAL A 623 -26.50 -7.18 -2.66
N ALA A 624 -25.84 -6.85 -3.78
CA ALA A 624 -26.14 -5.62 -4.51
C ALA A 624 -27.63 -5.56 -4.94
N ALA A 625 -28.17 -4.34 -4.99
CA ALA A 625 -29.61 -4.15 -5.28
C ALA A 625 -30.00 -4.51 -6.71
N ASP A 626 -29.03 -4.47 -7.61
CA ASP A 626 -29.11 -4.79 -9.04
C ASP A 626 -28.50 -6.17 -9.37
N ALA A 627 -28.12 -6.94 -8.35
CA ALA A 627 -27.58 -8.28 -8.54
C ALA A 627 -28.54 -9.18 -9.31
N VAL A 628 -28.00 -9.94 -10.25
CA VAL A 628 -28.76 -10.91 -11.04
C VAL A 628 -28.97 -12.18 -10.22
N ALA A 629 -30.19 -12.66 -10.20
CA ALA A 629 -30.51 -13.91 -9.52
C ALA A 629 -29.75 -15.10 -10.13
N GLY A 630 -29.15 -15.93 -9.28
CA GLY A 630 -28.32 -17.05 -9.72
C GLY A 630 -27.57 -17.69 -8.56
N SER A 631 -26.82 -18.74 -8.88
CA SER A 631 -25.97 -19.43 -7.91
C SER A 631 -24.55 -18.86 -7.92
N SER A 632 -23.90 -18.90 -6.78
CA SER A 632 -22.50 -18.50 -6.62
C SER A 632 -21.71 -19.52 -5.79
N GLU A 633 -20.42 -19.45 -5.89
CA GLU A 633 -19.46 -20.26 -5.13
C GLU A 633 -19.26 -19.68 -3.73
N VAL A 634 -19.07 -20.53 -2.74
CA VAL A 634 -18.63 -20.14 -1.40
C VAL A 634 -17.23 -20.66 -1.17
N SER A 635 -16.30 -19.75 -0.89
CA SER A 635 -14.93 -20.09 -0.52
C SER A 635 -14.60 -19.62 0.89
N VAL A 636 -13.88 -20.45 1.64
CA VAL A 636 -13.37 -20.15 2.98
C VAL A 636 -11.87 -20.41 2.98
N ILE A 637 -11.11 -19.39 3.26
CA ILE A 637 -9.64 -19.44 3.24
C ILE A 637 -9.12 -19.04 4.62
N SER A 638 -8.28 -19.89 5.21
CA SER A 638 -7.54 -19.57 6.44
C SER A 638 -6.10 -20.04 6.27
N GLY A 639 -5.18 -19.09 6.21
CA GLY A 639 -3.78 -19.39 5.94
C GLY A 639 -3.60 -20.18 4.64
N PHE A 640 -3.06 -21.41 4.75
CA PHE A 640 -2.86 -22.32 3.61
C PHE A 640 -4.09 -23.17 3.29
N ALA A 641 -5.04 -23.27 4.22
CA ALA A 641 -6.23 -24.06 4.00
C ALA A 641 -7.22 -23.29 3.12
N VAL A 642 -7.58 -23.89 2.00
CA VAL A 642 -8.49 -23.33 1.00
C VAL A 642 -9.62 -24.30 0.79
N LEU A 643 -10.86 -23.86 1.06
CA LEU A 643 -12.08 -24.60 0.82
C LEU A 643 -12.94 -23.83 -0.18
N SER A 644 -13.51 -24.54 -1.11
CA SER A 644 -14.46 -24.00 -2.09
C SER A 644 -15.61 -24.98 -2.33
N GLN A 645 -16.81 -24.43 -2.42
CA GLN A 645 -18.04 -25.14 -2.77
C GLN A 645 -18.78 -24.38 -3.85
N THR A 646 -18.88 -24.95 -5.02
CA THR A 646 -19.61 -24.38 -6.17
C THR A 646 -21.12 -24.47 -5.94
N ASN A 647 -21.90 -23.52 -6.49
CA ASN A 647 -23.36 -23.48 -6.47
C ASN A 647 -23.99 -23.56 -5.07
N THR A 648 -23.30 -23.14 -4.03
CA THR A 648 -23.77 -23.30 -2.65
C THR A 648 -24.62 -22.14 -2.16
N PHE A 649 -24.41 -20.94 -2.70
CA PHE A 649 -25.16 -19.75 -2.32
C PHE A 649 -26.06 -19.28 -3.48
N GLN A 650 -27.29 -18.84 -3.17
CA GLN A 650 -28.27 -18.39 -4.17
C GLN A 650 -28.59 -16.90 -3.98
N VAL A 651 -28.39 -16.10 -4.99
CA VAL A 651 -28.96 -14.77 -5.09
C VAL A 651 -30.40 -14.92 -5.58
N LEU A 652 -31.35 -14.47 -4.79
CA LEU A 652 -32.78 -14.51 -5.12
C LEU A 652 -33.22 -13.18 -5.74
N PRO A 653 -34.33 -13.15 -6.50
CA PRO A 653 -34.90 -11.92 -6.98
C PRO A 653 -35.17 -10.94 -5.82
N ARG A 654 -35.05 -9.65 -6.10
CA ARG A 654 -35.25 -8.59 -5.10
C ARG A 654 -36.66 -8.64 -4.50
N ASN A 655 -36.74 -8.58 -3.18
CA ASN A 655 -38.00 -8.49 -2.46
C ASN A 655 -38.15 -7.12 -1.80
N PHE A 656 -39.03 -6.27 -2.35
CA PHE A 656 -39.22 -4.90 -1.89
C PHE A 656 -40.03 -4.78 -0.58
N SER A 657 -40.66 -5.85 -0.11
CA SER A 657 -41.44 -5.83 1.12
C SER A 657 -40.67 -6.17 2.39
N LEU A 658 -39.47 -6.73 2.26
CA LEU A 658 -38.66 -7.10 3.43
C LEU A 658 -38.05 -5.88 4.10
N PRO A 659 -37.97 -5.82 5.42
CA PRO A 659 -37.07 -4.90 6.11
C PRO A 659 -35.63 -5.28 5.82
N VAL A 660 -34.80 -4.30 5.48
CA VAL A 660 -33.39 -4.51 5.19
C VAL A 660 -32.57 -3.56 6.06
N ILE A 661 -31.66 -4.10 6.83
CA ILE A 661 -30.67 -3.34 7.58
C ILE A 661 -29.49 -3.06 6.65
N SER A 662 -29.22 -1.81 6.32
CA SER A 662 -28.10 -1.42 5.44
C SER A 662 -26.84 -1.07 6.22
N ALA A 663 -27.00 -0.44 7.39
CA ALA A 663 -25.90 -0.03 8.25
C ALA A 663 -26.37 0.15 9.69
N VAL A 664 -25.42 0.09 10.63
CA VAL A 664 -25.63 0.51 12.00
C VAL A 664 -24.49 1.44 12.39
N ALA A 665 -24.81 2.56 13.03
CA ALA A 665 -23.85 3.55 13.48
C ALA A 665 -24.22 4.11 14.85
N ASN A 666 -23.27 4.75 15.51
CA ASN A 666 -23.50 5.55 16.68
C ASN A 666 -24.41 6.73 16.31
N ALA A 667 -25.56 6.86 16.96
CA ALA A 667 -26.57 7.86 16.61
C ALA A 667 -26.11 9.31 16.84
N ASN A 668 -25.12 9.51 17.72
CA ASN A 668 -24.62 10.85 18.06
C ASN A 668 -23.46 11.29 17.15
N THR A 669 -22.61 10.36 16.71
CA THR A 669 -21.40 10.66 15.95
C THR A 669 -21.45 10.25 14.49
N ALA A 670 -22.47 9.46 14.10
CA ALA A 670 -22.59 8.79 12.79
C ALA A 670 -21.40 7.86 12.45
N GLN A 671 -20.53 7.57 13.42
CA GLN A 671 -19.42 6.63 13.26
C GLN A 671 -19.89 5.18 13.42
N GLN A 672 -19.17 4.25 12.81
CA GLN A 672 -19.48 2.81 12.92
C GLN A 672 -19.07 2.21 14.27
N THR A 673 -18.27 2.93 15.07
CA THR A 673 -17.88 2.50 16.41
C THR A 673 -19.06 2.58 17.39
N ILE A 674 -19.50 1.44 17.88
CA ILE A 674 -20.67 1.29 18.75
C ILE A 674 -20.21 0.60 20.03
N TYR A 675 -20.54 1.18 21.17
CA TYR A 675 -20.11 0.68 22.49
C TYR A 675 -21.22 0.83 23.53
N PRO A 676 -21.12 0.16 24.69
CA PRO A 676 -22.12 0.25 25.75
C PRO A 676 -22.33 1.69 26.24
N GLY A 677 -23.56 2.06 26.50
CA GLY A 677 -23.93 3.39 27.01
C GLY A 677 -24.22 4.45 25.93
N VAL A 678 -24.25 4.06 24.64
CA VAL A 678 -24.60 4.97 23.56
C VAL A 678 -25.93 4.61 22.88
N PHE A 679 -26.48 5.58 22.16
CA PHE A 679 -27.55 5.32 21.21
C PHE A 679 -26.95 4.83 19.88
N ALA A 680 -27.44 3.69 19.39
CA ALA A 680 -27.17 3.17 18.06
C ALA A 680 -28.34 3.46 17.13
N ALA A 681 -28.04 3.77 15.88
CA ALA A 681 -29.00 3.98 14.80
C ALA A 681 -28.86 2.87 13.76
N ILE A 682 -29.94 2.15 13.51
CA ILE A 682 -30.08 1.21 12.40
C ILE A 682 -30.57 2.01 11.21
N TYR A 683 -29.88 1.94 10.07
CA TYR A 683 -30.31 2.52 8.80
C TYR A 683 -30.71 1.42 7.82
N GLY A 684 -31.71 1.71 7.00
CA GLY A 684 -32.17 0.72 6.03
C GLY A 684 -33.46 1.09 5.31
N VAL A 685 -34.20 0.10 4.86
CA VAL A 685 -35.50 0.28 4.23
C VAL A 685 -36.54 -0.59 4.91
N ASN A 686 -37.79 -0.13 4.96
CA ASN A 686 -38.92 -0.81 5.59
C ASN A 686 -38.71 -1.19 7.06
N LEU A 687 -37.84 -0.48 7.78
CA LEU A 687 -37.46 -0.82 9.16
C LEU A 687 -38.62 -0.66 10.14
N ALA A 688 -39.56 0.27 9.88
CA ALA A 688 -40.70 0.56 10.78
C ALA A 688 -41.90 1.02 9.99
N ASN A 689 -43.07 0.52 10.36
CA ASN A 689 -44.37 1.07 9.93
C ASN A 689 -44.91 2.09 10.97
N SER A 690 -44.64 1.82 12.24
CA SER A 690 -44.93 2.72 13.37
C SER A 690 -43.98 2.38 14.52
N PRO A 691 -43.79 3.28 15.49
CA PRO A 691 -42.98 2.99 16.69
C PRO A 691 -43.44 1.73 17.49
N SER A 692 -44.74 1.46 17.49
CA SER A 692 -45.32 0.33 18.22
C SER A 692 -45.14 -1.02 17.53
N THR A 693 -44.76 -1.04 16.25
CA THR A 693 -44.57 -2.30 15.49
C THR A 693 -43.13 -2.78 15.51
N VAL A 694 -42.19 -1.94 15.96
CA VAL A 694 -40.76 -2.26 15.88
C VAL A 694 -40.31 -2.97 17.16
N GLN A 695 -39.63 -4.09 16.98
CA GLN A 695 -38.88 -4.77 18.04
C GLN A 695 -37.41 -4.91 17.59
N VAL A 696 -36.50 -4.52 18.48
CA VAL A 696 -35.08 -4.69 18.30
C VAL A 696 -34.52 -5.54 19.41
N THR A 697 -33.81 -6.62 19.06
CA THR A 697 -33.03 -7.40 20.01
C THR A 697 -31.57 -7.36 19.66
N LEU A 698 -30.72 -7.24 20.69
CA LEU A 698 -29.25 -7.31 20.54
C LEU A 698 -28.75 -8.44 21.45
N GLY A 699 -28.13 -9.47 20.86
CA GLY A 699 -27.91 -10.72 21.52
C GLY A 699 -29.29 -11.31 21.96
N ASP A 700 -29.42 -11.62 23.25
CA ASP A 700 -30.66 -12.13 23.83
C ASP A 700 -31.45 -11.05 24.57
N GLN A 701 -31.06 -9.78 24.49
CA GLN A 701 -31.69 -8.66 25.20
C GLN A 701 -32.60 -7.87 24.28
N LEU A 702 -33.83 -7.59 24.76
CA LEU A 702 -34.72 -6.67 24.08
C LEU A 702 -34.27 -5.23 24.32
N MET A 703 -34.03 -4.50 23.24
CA MET A 703 -33.67 -3.09 23.28
C MET A 703 -34.89 -2.20 23.21
N THR A 704 -34.85 -1.06 23.87
CA THR A 704 -35.92 -0.06 23.81
C THR A 704 -35.67 0.91 22.68
N PRO A 705 -36.47 0.91 21.59
CA PRO A 705 -36.34 1.92 20.55
C PRO A 705 -36.72 3.30 21.09
N GLN A 706 -36.01 4.33 20.61
CA GLN A 706 -36.30 5.72 20.95
C GLN A 706 -37.51 6.19 20.15
N PRO A 707 -38.66 6.57 20.76
CA PRO A 707 -39.91 6.84 20.04
C PRO A 707 -39.78 7.83 18.89
N ASN A 708 -39.04 8.93 19.08
CA ASN A 708 -38.78 9.95 18.05
C ASN A 708 -37.69 9.55 17.03
N GLY A 709 -37.03 8.42 17.25
CA GLY A 709 -35.99 7.87 16.37
C GLY A 709 -36.44 6.63 15.59
N VAL A 710 -37.75 6.36 15.53
CA VAL A 710 -38.31 5.24 14.74
C VAL A 710 -38.98 5.79 13.48
N LEU A 711 -38.34 5.56 12.35
CA LEU A 711 -38.75 5.99 11.03
C LEU A 711 -38.65 4.79 10.04
N PRO A 712 -39.33 4.83 8.88
CA PRO A 712 -39.20 3.74 7.91
C PRO A 712 -37.78 3.43 7.45
N GLY A 713 -36.88 4.42 7.48
CA GLY A 713 -35.46 4.31 7.09
C GLY A 713 -34.47 4.31 8.22
N GLN A 714 -34.93 4.51 9.49
CA GLN A 714 -34.02 4.60 10.63
C GLN A 714 -34.72 4.14 11.92
N VAL A 715 -34.00 3.39 12.73
CA VAL A 715 -34.45 3.00 14.08
C VAL A 715 -33.31 3.23 15.09
N ASN A 716 -33.51 4.14 16.05
CA ASN A 716 -32.58 4.40 17.11
C ASN A 716 -32.93 3.57 18.35
N PHE A 717 -31.93 2.99 19.02
CA PHE A 717 -32.10 2.26 20.27
C PHE A 717 -30.92 2.50 21.21
N PHE A 718 -31.13 2.36 22.50
CA PHE A 718 -30.06 2.52 23.49
C PHE A 718 -29.42 1.19 23.83
N ILE A 719 -28.07 1.16 23.85
CA ILE A 719 -27.31 0.01 24.32
C ILE A 719 -27.01 0.20 25.80
N PRO A 720 -27.46 -0.70 26.68
CA PRO A 720 -27.20 -0.58 28.12
C PRO A 720 -25.70 -0.47 28.44
N ALA A 721 -25.37 0.31 29.47
CA ALA A 721 -23.94 0.54 29.81
C ALA A 721 -23.22 -0.75 30.30
N ASN A 722 -23.95 -1.76 30.72
CA ASN A 722 -23.44 -3.06 31.14
C ASN A 722 -23.51 -4.13 30.03
N PHE A 723 -23.83 -3.75 28.79
CA PHE A 723 -23.85 -4.70 27.69
C PHE A 723 -22.43 -5.20 27.43
N PRO A 724 -22.20 -6.51 27.20
CA PRO A 724 -20.84 -7.01 26.98
C PRO A 724 -20.27 -6.54 25.63
N ALA A 725 -18.98 -6.22 25.63
CA ALA A 725 -18.25 -6.01 24.38
C ALA A 725 -18.06 -7.34 23.62
N GLY A 726 -17.98 -7.26 22.31
CA GLY A 726 -17.82 -8.40 21.43
C GLY A 726 -18.90 -8.45 20.34
N PRO A 727 -18.91 -9.49 19.52
CA PRO A 727 -19.94 -9.68 18.50
C PRO A 727 -21.30 -10.04 19.15
N ALA A 728 -22.35 -9.35 18.73
CA ALA A 728 -23.72 -9.59 19.15
C ALA A 728 -24.67 -9.66 17.94
N ILE A 729 -25.66 -10.51 17.97
CA ILE A 729 -26.61 -10.64 16.88
C ILE A 729 -27.71 -9.60 17.03
N LEU A 730 -27.84 -8.72 16.04
CA LEU A 730 -28.90 -7.74 15.94
C LEU A 730 -30.06 -8.31 15.11
N ARG A 731 -31.27 -8.30 15.72
CA ARG A 731 -32.49 -8.67 15.03
C ARG A 731 -33.49 -7.51 15.08
N LEU A 732 -34.20 -7.30 13.99
CA LEU A 732 -35.24 -6.27 13.88
C LEU A 732 -36.50 -6.91 13.30
N HIS A 733 -37.61 -6.67 13.95
CA HIS A 733 -38.96 -7.02 13.48
C HIS A 733 -39.76 -5.73 13.25
N ASN A 734 -40.46 -5.66 12.13
CA ASN A 734 -41.44 -4.65 11.82
C ASN A 734 -42.82 -5.33 11.71
N GLY A 735 -43.54 -5.38 12.83
CA GLY A 735 -44.70 -6.21 12.97
C GLY A 735 -44.35 -7.72 12.87
N ASN A 736 -45.01 -8.40 11.95
CA ASN A 736 -44.78 -9.85 11.75
C ASN A 736 -43.64 -10.15 10.75
N VAL A 737 -43.00 -9.13 10.21
CA VAL A 737 -41.93 -9.32 9.21
C VAL A 737 -40.57 -9.01 9.84
N ALA A 738 -39.65 -9.98 9.75
CA ALA A 738 -38.30 -9.84 10.27
C ALA A 738 -37.34 -9.40 9.17
N ALA A 739 -36.40 -8.55 9.53
CA ALA A 739 -35.17 -8.39 8.75
C ALA A 739 -34.27 -9.62 8.92
N ASN A 740 -33.43 -9.91 7.94
CA ASN A 740 -32.36 -10.87 8.16
C ASN A 740 -31.47 -10.40 9.32
N PRO A 741 -31.09 -11.27 10.26
CA PRO A 741 -30.19 -10.88 11.35
C PRO A 741 -28.81 -10.49 10.80
N ILE A 742 -28.15 -9.59 11.52
CA ILE A 742 -26.75 -9.24 11.26
C ILE A 742 -25.93 -9.33 12.55
N ALA A 743 -24.65 -9.62 12.44
CA ALA A 743 -23.74 -9.48 13.56
C ALA A 743 -23.34 -8.02 13.73
N LEU A 744 -23.36 -7.52 14.94
CA LEU A 744 -22.93 -6.17 15.31
C LEU A 744 -21.76 -6.26 16.27
N GLN A 745 -20.67 -5.59 15.98
CA GLN A 745 -19.57 -5.47 16.92
C GLN A 745 -19.91 -4.42 17.97
N ILE A 746 -19.91 -4.84 19.22
CA ILE A 746 -19.97 -3.94 20.36
C ILE A 746 -18.53 -3.73 20.81
N ASP A 747 -18.03 -2.53 20.58
CA ASP A 747 -16.66 -2.17 20.89
C ASP A 747 -16.50 -1.84 22.38
N VAL A 748 -15.28 -1.87 22.86
CA VAL A 748 -14.93 -1.24 24.13
C VAL A 748 -15.03 0.28 23.94
N PRO A 749 -15.50 1.04 24.95
CA PRO A 749 -15.50 2.49 24.83
C PRO A 749 -14.12 3.02 24.40
N PRO A 750 -14.07 4.07 23.55
CA PRO A 750 -12.80 4.58 23.06
C PRO A 750 -11.81 4.87 24.18
N PRO A 751 -10.51 4.63 23.98
CA PRO A 751 -9.51 4.98 24.97
C PRO A 751 -9.55 6.49 25.25
N THR A 752 -9.27 6.88 26.48
CA THR A 752 -9.26 8.28 26.90
C THR A 752 -7.88 8.66 27.43
N ILE A 753 -7.22 9.60 26.77
CA ILE A 753 -5.91 10.11 27.22
C ILE A 753 -6.15 11.01 28.44
N GLN A 754 -5.54 10.67 29.57
CA GLN A 754 -5.64 11.42 30.82
C GLN A 754 -4.50 12.42 30.97
N SER A 755 -3.29 12.02 30.59
CA SER A 755 -2.11 12.89 30.65
C SER A 755 -1.00 12.39 29.72
N VAL A 756 -0.13 13.32 29.35
CA VAL A 756 1.04 13.04 28.50
C VAL A 756 2.27 13.67 29.15
N THR A 757 3.31 12.85 29.38
CA THR A 757 4.52 13.29 30.08
C THR A 757 5.77 12.83 29.36
N ASN A 758 6.91 13.45 29.68
CA ASN A 758 8.22 12.92 29.32
C ASN A 758 8.62 11.73 30.22
N ALA A 759 9.77 11.15 29.98
CA ALA A 759 10.32 10.03 30.76
C ALA A 759 10.52 10.36 32.26
N SER A 760 10.62 11.65 32.63
CA SER A 760 10.78 12.13 34.02
C SER A 760 9.43 12.46 34.69
N GLY A 761 8.30 12.22 34.03
CA GLY A 761 6.95 12.48 34.52
C GLY A 761 6.50 13.95 34.40
N VAL A 762 7.25 14.81 33.70
CA VAL A 762 6.89 16.22 33.46
C VAL A 762 5.96 16.31 32.27
N ALA A 763 4.82 17.01 32.41
CA ALA A 763 3.89 17.22 31.32
C ALA A 763 4.50 18.06 30.20
N TYR A 764 4.12 17.79 28.98
CA TYR A 764 4.54 18.59 27.82
C TYR A 764 3.66 19.85 27.73
N ASP A 765 4.32 21.02 27.73
CA ASP A 765 3.69 22.33 27.58
C ASP A 765 4.62 23.29 26.79
N ALA A 766 4.28 24.55 26.71
CA ALA A 766 5.09 25.54 26.01
C ALA A 766 6.49 25.77 26.65
N ALA A 767 6.64 25.50 27.95
CA ALA A 767 7.93 25.59 28.65
C ALA A 767 8.75 24.31 28.53
N HIS A 768 8.07 23.17 28.34
CA HIS A 768 8.65 21.83 28.21
C HIS A 768 8.10 21.14 26.96
N PRO A 769 8.44 21.57 25.73
CA PRO A 769 7.96 20.95 24.50
C PRO A 769 8.64 19.59 24.29
N ALA A 770 7.96 18.71 23.57
CA ALA A 770 8.55 17.46 23.11
C ALA A 770 9.49 17.71 21.92
N PHE A 771 10.59 16.98 21.89
CA PHE A 771 11.58 17.02 20.81
C PHE A 771 11.57 15.71 20.04
N ALA A 772 12.08 15.75 18.82
CA ALA A 772 12.37 14.53 18.08
C ALA A 772 13.32 13.64 18.89
N GLN A 773 13.06 12.33 18.88
CA GLN A 773 13.74 11.31 19.67
C GLN A 773 13.34 11.21 21.15
N ASP A 774 12.37 12.02 21.61
CA ASP A 774 11.83 11.86 22.94
C ASP A 774 11.01 10.58 23.08
N VAL A 775 11.13 9.96 24.26
CA VAL A 775 10.22 8.93 24.73
C VAL A 775 9.04 9.60 25.43
N VAL A 776 7.87 9.50 24.83
CA VAL A 776 6.64 10.11 25.33
C VAL A 776 5.81 9.06 26.07
N SER A 777 5.37 9.38 27.27
CA SER A 777 4.50 8.54 28.09
C SER A 777 3.06 9.10 28.07
N VAL A 778 2.12 8.27 27.63
CA VAL A 778 0.70 8.59 27.56
C VAL A 778 -0.04 7.71 28.56
N TYR A 779 -0.79 8.33 29.47
CA TYR A 779 -1.60 7.60 30.44
C TYR A 779 -3.04 7.55 29.96
N VAL A 780 -3.53 6.33 29.75
CA VAL A 780 -4.80 6.07 29.07
C VAL A 780 -5.75 5.30 29.99
N SER A 781 -7.00 5.75 30.08
CA SER A 781 -8.12 5.00 30.65
C SER A 781 -9.00 4.37 29.58
N ASN A 782 -9.89 3.47 29.96
CA ASN A 782 -10.79 2.72 29.06
C ASN A 782 -10.02 1.92 27.99
N LEU A 783 -8.84 1.42 28.32
CA LEU A 783 -8.10 0.54 27.45
C LEU A 783 -8.51 -0.92 27.74
N ASP A 784 -8.81 -1.67 26.67
CA ASP A 784 -9.06 -3.11 26.77
C ASP A 784 -7.84 -3.81 27.40
N PRO A 785 -8.00 -4.50 28.55
CA PRO A 785 -6.87 -5.16 29.20
C PRO A 785 -6.16 -6.20 28.33
N THR A 786 -6.84 -6.79 27.35
CA THR A 786 -6.26 -7.78 26.44
C THR A 786 -5.25 -7.15 25.47
N VAL A 787 -5.26 -5.83 25.30
CA VAL A 787 -4.27 -5.09 24.52
C VAL A 787 -2.87 -5.19 25.13
N LEU A 788 -2.76 -5.35 26.45
CA LEU A 788 -1.48 -5.59 27.12
C LEU A 788 -0.81 -6.89 26.65
N GLY A 789 -1.62 -7.91 26.34
CA GLY A 789 -1.13 -9.18 25.78
C GLY A 789 -0.93 -9.16 24.26
N ASN A 790 -1.49 -8.17 23.56
CA ASN A 790 -1.36 -8.01 22.11
C ASN A 790 -1.16 -6.53 21.73
N PRO A 791 0.04 -5.99 21.95
CA PRO A 791 0.35 -4.58 21.70
C PRO A 791 0.14 -4.14 20.24
N GLY A 792 0.15 -5.07 19.28
CA GLY A 792 -0.08 -4.78 17.87
C GLY A 792 -1.49 -4.25 17.55
N ARG A 793 -2.45 -4.39 18.46
CA ARG A 793 -3.80 -3.80 18.36
C ARG A 793 -3.83 -2.31 18.67
N LEU A 794 -2.79 -1.78 19.33
CA LEU A 794 -2.70 -0.39 19.72
C LEU A 794 -1.75 0.38 18.81
N GLN A 795 -2.21 1.52 18.35
CA GLN A 795 -1.45 2.47 17.56
C GLN A 795 -1.48 3.83 18.24
N VAL A 796 -0.35 4.51 18.26
CA VAL A 796 -0.29 5.92 18.65
C VAL A 796 -0.09 6.76 17.40
N THR A 797 -0.86 7.83 17.25
CA THR A 797 -0.70 8.74 16.13
C THR A 797 -0.44 10.17 16.63
N VAL A 798 0.49 10.85 15.97
CA VAL A 798 0.74 12.28 16.18
C VAL A 798 0.44 12.99 14.86
N ASN A 799 -0.56 13.85 14.88
CA ASN A 799 -1.10 14.53 13.72
C ASN A 799 -1.47 13.56 12.56
N GLY A 800 -2.03 12.39 12.94
CA GLY A 800 -2.41 11.33 12.01
C GLY A 800 -1.26 10.40 11.56
N GLN A 801 -0.02 10.70 11.90
CA GLN A 801 1.12 9.84 11.60
C GLN A 801 1.36 8.83 12.71
N SER A 802 1.53 7.56 12.35
CA SER A 802 1.78 6.47 13.31
C SER A 802 3.16 6.59 13.94
N MET A 803 3.21 6.46 15.26
CA MET A 803 4.44 6.46 16.04
C MET A 803 4.72 5.06 16.59
N PRO A 804 5.99 4.64 16.64
CA PRO A 804 6.37 3.33 17.15
C PRO A 804 6.13 3.26 18.67
N VAL A 805 5.23 2.38 19.08
CA VAL A 805 4.95 2.09 20.49
C VAL A 805 6.07 1.22 21.06
N GLN A 806 6.68 1.67 22.16
CA GLN A 806 7.78 0.97 22.83
C GLN A 806 7.28 0.00 23.89
N SER A 807 6.34 0.43 24.72
CA SER A 807 5.81 -0.42 25.78
C SER A 807 4.39 -0.05 26.18
N LEU A 808 3.68 -1.06 26.71
CA LEU A 808 2.41 -0.91 27.41
C LEU A 808 2.57 -1.50 28.80
N THR A 809 2.34 -0.72 29.84
CA THR A 809 2.44 -1.18 31.23
C THR A 809 1.26 -0.70 32.05
N PRO A 810 0.69 -1.55 32.96
CA PRO A 810 -0.29 -1.08 33.90
C PRO A 810 0.27 0.07 34.76
N ALA A 811 -0.52 1.10 34.98
CA ALA A 811 -0.20 2.24 35.84
C ALA A 811 -1.20 2.35 36.98
N ALA A 812 -0.93 3.28 37.92
CA ALA A 812 -1.82 3.51 39.04
C ALA A 812 -3.24 3.94 38.61
N ASN A 813 -4.22 3.73 39.46
CA ASN A 813 -5.61 4.13 39.26
C ASN A 813 -6.30 3.50 38.02
N GLY A 814 -5.91 2.30 37.64
CA GLY A 814 -6.51 1.60 36.50
C GLY A 814 -6.14 2.17 35.14
N LEU A 815 -5.10 3.02 35.09
CA LEU A 815 -4.56 3.54 33.83
C LEU A 815 -3.58 2.54 33.20
N THR A 816 -3.41 2.69 31.90
CA THR A 816 -2.30 2.04 31.18
C THR A 816 -1.35 3.13 30.71
N GLN A 817 -0.07 2.95 31.00
CA GLN A 817 0.98 3.77 30.42
C GLN A 817 1.39 3.20 29.07
N VAL A 818 1.24 4.00 28.04
CA VAL A 818 1.70 3.72 26.67
C VAL A 818 2.91 4.59 26.43
N THR A 819 4.07 3.99 26.18
CA THR A 819 5.24 4.74 25.77
C THR A 819 5.48 4.60 24.28
N PHE A 820 5.78 5.71 23.64
CA PHE A 820 6.10 5.73 22.22
C PHE A 820 7.28 6.64 21.93
N PHE A 821 7.86 6.46 20.76
CA PHE A 821 9.01 7.21 20.30
C PHE A 821 8.57 8.29 19.30
N LEU A 822 8.92 9.55 19.56
CA LEU A 822 8.65 10.65 18.65
C LEU A 822 9.71 10.66 17.54
N THR A 823 9.41 10.08 16.39
CA THR A 823 10.40 9.75 15.36
C THR A 823 10.95 10.94 14.59
N GLN A 824 10.25 12.07 14.61
CA GLN A 824 10.62 13.23 13.77
C GLN A 824 10.32 14.56 14.47
N SER A 825 10.95 15.64 14.01
CA SER A 825 10.65 17.01 14.41
C SER A 825 9.43 17.54 13.66
N PHE A 826 8.55 18.23 14.36
CA PHE A 826 7.32 18.82 13.80
C PHE A 826 7.32 20.35 13.78
N GLY A 827 8.45 20.99 13.99
CA GLY A 827 8.61 22.41 13.74
C GLY A 827 7.80 23.38 14.62
N GLY A 828 7.74 23.14 15.94
CA GLY A 828 7.25 24.15 16.88
C GLY A 828 5.73 24.40 16.84
N ALA A 829 4.93 23.34 16.93
CA ALA A 829 3.47 23.39 16.90
C ALA A 829 2.84 22.63 18.07
N VAL A 830 1.54 22.83 18.28
CA VAL A 830 0.70 21.94 19.10
C VAL A 830 0.05 20.95 18.16
N LEU A 831 0.34 19.67 18.34
CA LEU A 831 -0.13 18.59 17.49
C LEU A 831 -1.22 17.78 18.18
N ASN A 832 -2.03 17.11 17.38
CA ASN A 832 -3.05 16.18 17.84
C ASN A 832 -2.44 14.79 18.07
N LEU A 833 -2.32 14.41 19.34
CA LEU A 833 -1.97 13.04 19.75
C LEU A 833 -3.25 12.23 19.91
N ALA A 834 -3.28 11.03 19.38
CA ALA A 834 -4.37 10.09 19.61
C ALA A 834 -3.84 8.67 19.83
N VAL A 835 -4.57 7.92 20.64
CA VAL A 835 -4.38 6.49 20.86
C VAL A 835 -5.54 5.75 20.19
N VAL A 836 -5.20 4.82 19.34
CA VAL A 836 -6.16 4.04 18.54
C VAL A 836 -6.04 2.57 18.92
N VAL A 837 -7.15 1.92 19.21
CA VAL A 837 -7.22 0.48 19.48
C VAL A 837 -8.28 -0.13 18.57
N ASP A 838 -7.88 -1.09 17.75
CA ASP A 838 -8.74 -1.76 16.77
C ASP A 838 -9.58 -0.80 15.91
N GLY A 839 -8.99 0.35 15.56
CA GLY A 839 -9.67 1.40 14.81
C GLY A 839 -10.51 2.38 15.63
N SER A 840 -10.69 2.15 16.94
CA SER A 840 -11.35 3.08 17.85
C SER A 840 -10.35 4.10 18.40
N SER A 841 -10.52 5.38 18.04
CA SER A 841 -9.59 6.46 18.38
C SER A 841 -10.03 7.21 19.63
N SER A 842 -9.07 7.55 20.49
CA SER A 842 -9.28 8.56 21.52
C SER A 842 -9.67 9.92 20.92
N ALA A 843 -10.27 10.79 21.72
CA ALA A 843 -10.29 12.22 21.41
C ALA A 843 -8.85 12.72 21.25
N PRO A 844 -8.60 13.68 20.34
CA PRO A 844 -7.29 14.29 20.20
C PRO A 844 -6.82 14.95 21.48
N PHE A 845 -5.59 14.68 21.88
CA PHE A 845 -4.94 15.31 23.03
C PHE A 845 -3.82 16.25 22.51
N PRO A 846 -3.73 17.49 23.00
CA PRO A 846 -2.72 18.42 22.55
C PRO A 846 -1.33 18.00 23.02
N LEU A 847 -0.38 17.81 22.09
CA LEU A 847 1.04 17.59 22.36
C LEU A 847 1.83 18.78 21.83
N THR A 848 2.46 19.53 22.72
CA THR A 848 3.34 20.63 22.33
C THR A 848 4.70 20.09 21.92
N VAL A 849 5.15 20.41 20.70
CA VAL A 849 6.42 19.94 20.11
C VAL A 849 7.28 21.11 19.66
N ARG A 850 8.61 20.85 19.52
CA ARG A 850 9.58 21.85 19.04
C ARG A 850 10.62 21.24 18.11
#